data_f6781ceecf289cf89b0aa6e7d56c474a
#
_entry.id   f6781ceecf289cf89b0aa6e7d56c474a
#
_cell.length_a   1.000
_cell.length_b   1.000
_cell.length_c   1.000
_cell.angle_alpha   90.00
_cell.angle_beta   90.00
_cell.angle_gamma   90.00
#
_symmetry.space_group_name_H-M   'P 1'
#
loop_
_entity.id
_entity.type
_entity.pdbx_description
1 polymer ?
#
loop_
_entity_poly.entity_id
_entity_poly.type
_entity_poly.pdbx_seq_one_letter_code
_entity_poly.pdbx_strand_id
1 'polypeptide(L)'
;MKKTVSKLLALAMAASLVLSGCGGSGSSNGTTENGDATSASSENEVKDLIIPRVASRELETFNILYSQRLEDTENLTNLVDGLLESDTKGELVPCIAEEWGTEDGGLTWTFKLREGVKWVDMNGQEKADCNAQDFATGLEWVLNFYKNDSSNTTMPIEMIKGASEYYEYTKTLSEEEAKALTAGEGSKFREMVGLETPDDYTVVYHCVTEKPYFDSLASYVCLYPMSQAMVDELGGPDAVRSMNNENMWYNGCYTMTSYIQGNEKIFTKNPMYWDTEAKLFDTVTVKMVESNDVAYQLYETGDVDYVQLGEAQLNTIAKDPNNKFHDYLVPDVPSKYSYQYIFNYNKMKEDGTPDTNWNTAVANEAFRLSWYYGLDFTNYWKRVNAIDPMSCENNFYTMKGLVYTSDGTDYTDLVRAELGLGEENGQTPVRLDAEKAEQYKQQAIEELTAQGVTFPVEVDYYIQASSQTALDSANVVAQMFSDCLGDDYVKLNIKTYIQSVRNEVIIPHLHSITNNGWGADYADPQNYLGQMTYGEDNAYYSDQYSYINEVEETEATKALLDTYKEFTKMVDEANAITDDLDARYAAYAKAEAYMLQHAIVIPCNYQIGWSLSKVDNDTKMNAMYGSVNDKMKNWASNADGYTSEEKGVAEQVAAMVQE
;
A
#
# COMPACT_ATOMS: atom_id res chain seq x y z
N MET A 1 -2.23 33.34 24.73
CA MET A 1 -3.68 33.05 24.79
C MET A 1 -4.12 32.48 23.44
N LYS A 2 -3.74 31.24 23.13
CA LYS A 2 -4.23 30.45 22.00
C LYS A 2 -3.88 28.97 22.31
N LYS A 3 -4.47 28.39 23.34
CA LYS A 3 -4.24 27.00 23.76
C LYS A 3 -5.56 26.34 24.19
N THR A 4 -6.66 26.53 23.43
CA THR A 4 -7.97 25.97 23.86
C THR A 4 -8.90 25.65 22.68
N VAL A 5 -8.42 25.31 21.52
CA VAL A 5 -9.29 24.97 20.37
C VAL A 5 -9.23 23.49 19.98
N SER A 6 -8.14 22.80 20.27
CA SER A 6 -7.97 21.40 19.83
C SER A 6 -8.70 20.35 20.68
N LYS A 7 -9.16 20.69 21.89
CA LYS A 7 -9.92 19.75 22.76
C LYS A 7 -11.44 19.80 22.61
N LEU A 8 -12.00 20.59 21.71
CA LEU A 8 -13.45 20.80 21.56
C LEU A 8 -14.08 20.14 20.34
N LEU A 9 -13.31 19.60 19.39
CA LEU A 9 -13.89 18.90 18.23
C LEU A 9 -14.17 17.42 18.47
N ALA A 10 -13.47 16.75 19.34
CA ALA A 10 -13.71 15.34 19.63
C ALA A 10 -14.94 15.05 20.52
N LEU A 11 -15.50 16.06 21.20
CA LEU A 11 -16.66 15.92 22.10
C LEU A 11 -18.00 16.34 21.47
N ALA A 12 -18.02 16.87 20.26
CA ALA A 12 -19.25 17.37 19.63
C ALA A 12 -20.03 16.34 18.81
N MET A 13 -19.47 15.17 18.49
CA MET A 13 -20.16 14.12 17.73
C MET A 13 -20.86 13.06 18.59
N ALA A 14 -20.61 12.99 19.90
CA ALA A 14 -21.26 12.04 20.79
C ALA A 14 -22.55 12.54 21.45
N ALA A 15 -23.00 13.80 21.23
CA ALA A 15 -24.11 14.43 21.93
C ALA A 15 -25.39 14.65 21.13
N SER A 16 -25.50 14.16 19.90
CA SER A 16 -26.66 14.43 19.01
C SER A 16 -27.67 13.29 18.87
N LEU A 17 -27.58 12.22 19.66
CA LEU A 17 -28.47 11.05 19.53
C LEU A 17 -29.36 10.74 20.74
N VAL A 18 -29.57 11.68 21.67
CA VAL A 18 -30.59 11.51 22.71
C VAL A 18 -31.29 12.84 22.93
N LEU A 19 -32.39 13.10 22.23
CA LEU A 19 -33.51 13.93 22.68
C LEU A 19 -34.59 14.08 21.58
N SER A 20 -35.50 13.09 21.48
CA SER A 20 -36.88 13.36 21.09
C SER A 20 -37.77 12.17 21.45
N GLY A 21 -38.36 12.28 22.58
CA GLY A 21 -39.40 11.36 23.04
C GLY A 21 -39.99 11.82 24.35
N CYS A 22 -41.04 12.66 24.27
CA CYS A 22 -42.22 12.59 25.16
C CYS A 22 -43.15 13.74 24.91
N GLY A 23 -44.43 13.40 24.63
CA GLY A 23 -45.52 14.30 24.93
C GLY A 23 -46.70 14.29 23.99
N GLY A 24 -47.75 13.48 24.31
CA GLY A 24 -49.12 13.95 24.29
C GLY A 24 -50.09 13.48 23.19
N SER A 25 -50.80 12.44 23.50
CA SER A 25 -52.18 12.05 23.18
C SER A 25 -53.01 12.84 22.13
N GLY A 26 -53.63 12.08 21.18
CA GLY A 26 -54.76 12.50 20.36
C GLY A 26 -55.10 11.48 19.29
N SER A 27 -56.17 10.75 19.50
CA SER A 27 -56.78 9.70 18.66
C SER A 27 -57.18 10.20 17.27
N SER A 28 -56.89 9.44 16.21
CA SER A 28 -57.91 9.04 15.18
C SER A 28 -57.29 8.13 14.10
N ASN A 29 -58.06 7.13 13.69
CA ASN A 29 -57.79 6.09 12.70
C ASN A 29 -57.28 6.57 11.34
N GLY A 30 -56.32 5.86 10.78
CA GLY A 30 -55.93 5.91 9.38
C GLY A 30 -54.81 4.92 9.11
N THR A 31 -55.14 3.75 8.61
CA THR A 31 -54.22 2.73 8.10
C THR A 31 -53.36 3.28 6.98
N THR A 32 -52.08 3.38 7.20
CA THR A 32 -51.03 3.37 6.16
C THR A 32 -49.87 2.59 6.69
N GLU A 33 -49.51 1.56 5.99
CA GLU A 33 -48.31 0.72 6.23
C GLU A 33 -47.05 1.60 6.20
N ASN A 34 -46.45 1.79 7.33
CA ASN A 34 -45.08 2.24 7.41
C ASN A 34 -44.20 0.98 7.47
N GLY A 35 -43.41 0.78 6.43
CA GLY A 35 -42.33 -0.20 6.48
C GLY A 35 -41.36 0.20 7.58
N ASP A 36 -41.35 -0.56 8.65
CA ASP A 36 -40.29 -0.61 9.62
C ASP A 36 -38.99 -1.05 8.91
N ALA A 37 -37.98 -0.20 8.91
CA ALA A 37 -36.63 -0.62 8.66
C ALA A 37 -36.20 -1.43 9.89
N THR A 38 -36.70 -2.65 9.99
CA THR A 38 -36.19 -3.66 10.89
C THR A 38 -34.84 -4.12 10.39
N SER A 39 -33.84 -4.10 11.27
CA SER A 39 -32.62 -4.87 11.20
C SER A 39 -32.88 -6.26 10.56
N ALA A 40 -32.72 -6.36 9.27
CA ALA A 40 -32.65 -7.65 8.58
C ALA A 40 -31.23 -8.17 8.85
N SER A 41 -31.13 -9.11 9.60
CA SER A 41 -31.24 -10.52 9.61
C SER A 41 -29.90 -11.23 9.81
N SER A 42 -29.73 -11.79 10.99
CA SER A 42 -28.72 -12.80 11.35
C SER A 42 -28.90 -14.16 10.61
N GLU A 43 -29.83 -14.29 9.70
CA GLU A 43 -30.14 -15.57 9.02
C GLU A 43 -29.37 -15.79 7.72
N ASN A 44 -28.76 -14.76 7.12
CA ASN A 44 -28.08 -14.86 5.83
C ASN A 44 -26.57 -14.49 5.89
N GLU A 45 -26.01 -14.37 7.07
CA GLU A 45 -24.56 -14.12 7.25
C GLU A 45 -23.75 -15.39 7.02
N VAL A 46 -22.59 -15.26 6.36
CA VAL A 46 -21.59 -16.34 6.25
C VAL A 46 -20.90 -16.51 7.60
N LYS A 47 -20.89 -17.70 8.16
CA LYS A 47 -20.19 -18.00 9.42
C LYS A 47 -18.79 -18.53 9.20
N ASP A 48 -18.66 -19.40 8.21
CA ASP A 48 -17.41 -20.02 7.81
C ASP A 48 -17.07 -19.53 6.41
N LEU A 49 -16.14 -18.59 6.32
CA LEU A 49 -15.76 -17.95 5.06
C LEU A 49 -14.66 -18.76 4.37
N ILE A 50 -14.78 -18.97 3.06
CA ILE A 50 -13.75 -19.63 2.27
C ILE A 50 -13.30 -18.70 1.14
N ILE A 51 -12.03 -18.28 1.17
CA ILE A 51 -11.43 -17.39 0.17
C ILE A 51 -10.27 -18.08 -0.55
N PRO A 52 -10.14 -17.93 -1.88
CA PRO A 52 -9.00 -18.45 -2.61
C PRO A 52 -7.81 -17.49 -2.54
N ARG A 53 -6.59 -18.05 -2.61
CA ARG A 53 -5.35 -17.31 -2.85
C ARG A 53 -4.49 -18.07 -3.85
N VAL A 54 -3.87 -17.37 -4.78
CA VAL A 54 -2.99 -18.01 -5.77
C VAL A 54 -1.73 -18.53 -5.09
N ALA A 55 -1.27 -19.72 -5.46
CA ALA A 55 -0.15 -20.43 -4.82
C ALA A 55 1.18 -19.63 -4.79
N SER A 56 1.38 -18.68 -5.71
CA SER A 56 2.53 -17.77 -5.68
C SER A 56 2.52 -16.79 -4.50
N ARG A 57 1.38 -16.66 -3.80
CA ARG A 57 1.19 -15.82 -2.61
C ARG A 57 1.21 -16.63 -1.32
N GLU A 58 2.14 -17.56 -1.20
CA GLU A 58 2.29 -18.39 0.00
C GLU A 58 3.04 -17.64 1.11
N LEU A 59 2.63 -17.91 2.36
CA LEU A 59 3.28 -17.42 3.58
C LEU A 59 4.71 -17.99 3.69
N GLU A 60 5.71 -17.13 3.91
CA GLU A 60 7.11 -17.54 4.09
C GLU A 60 7.56 -17.53 5.55
N THR A 61 6.99 -16.66 6.37
CA THR A 61 7.36 -16.55 7.79
C THR A 61 6.14 -16.35 8.69
N PHE A 62 6.21 -16.87 9.91
CA PHE A 62 5.25 -16.58 10.98
C PHE A 62 5.71 -15.43 11.89
N ASN A 63 6.88 -14.85 11.65
CA ASN A 63 7.35 -13.69 12.39
C ASN A 63 6.98 -12.39 11.66
N ILE A 64 5.94 -11.72 12.15
CA ILE A 64 5.44 -10.47 11.57
C ILE A 64 6.48 -9.35 11.59
N LEU A 65 7.38 -9.34 12.57
CA LEU A 65 8.46 -8.35 12.68
C LEU A 65 9.58 -8.56 11.66
N TYR A 66 9.67 -9.74 11.06
CA TYR A 66 10.65 -10.08 10.03
C TYR A 66 10.12 -9.81 8.62
N SER A 67 8.81 -9.93 8.41
CA SER A 67 8.21 -9.90 7.07
C SER A 67 8.26 -8.51 6.43
N GLN A 68 8.55 -8.50 5.12
CA GLN A 68 8.45 -7.35 4.23
C GLN A 68 7.50 -7.64 3.07
N ARG A 69 6.87 -8.80 3.08
CA ARG A 69 6.06 -9.31 1.98
C ARG A 69 4.59 -9.11 2.29
N LEU A 70 3.85 -8.62 1.28
CA LEU A 70 2.40 -8.48 1.37
C LEU A 70 1.73 -9.83 1.69
N GLU A 71 2.23 -10.93 1.11
CA GLU A 71 1.73 -12.28 1.32
C GLU A 71 1.81 -12.74 2.77
N ASP A 72 2.82 -12.30 3.51
CA ASP A 72 2.93 -12.60 4.94
C ASP A 72 2.02 -11.68 5.75
N THR A 73 2.06 -10.36 5.50
CA THR A 73 1.29 -9.39 6.29
C THR A 73 -0.21 -9.57 6.14
N GLU A 74 -0.74 -9.92 4.96
CA GLU A 74 -2.17 -10.22 4.77
C GLU A 74 -2.67 -11.40 5.61
N ASN A 75 -1.79 -12.30 6.02
CA ASN A 75 -2.11 -13.37 6.96
C ASN A 75 -1.86 -12.95 8.41
N LEU A 76 -0.67 -12.40 8.71
CA LEU A 76 -0.17 -12.22 10.06
C LEU A 76 -0.86 -11.06 10.81
N THR A 77 -1.36 -10.04 10.12
CA THR A 77 -2.15 -8.93 10.73
C THR A 77 -3.50 -9.37 11.28
N ASN A 78 -3.95 -10.59 10.95
CA ASN A 78 -5.11 -11.23 11.56
C ASN A 78 -4.76 -11.99 12.86
N LEU A 79 -3.47 -12.32 13.05
CA LEU A 79 -2.96 -13.15 14.14
C LEU A 79 -2.33 -12.33 15.26
N VAL A 80 -1.79 -11.15 14.91
CA VAL A 80 -1.15 -10.23 15.87
C VAL A 80 -1.68 -8.83 15.63
N ASP A 81 -2.10 -8.16 16.71
CA ASP A 81 -2.53 -6.76 16.71
C ASP A 81 -1.36 -5.83 17.05
N GLY A 82 -1.32 -4.65 16.41
CA GLY A 82 -0.42 -3.54 16.70
C GLY A 82 -1.06 -2.47 17.58
N LEU A 83 -0.43 -1.29 17.65
CA LEU A 83 -0.93 -0.16 18.44
C LEU A 83 -2.24 0.38 17.87
N LEU A 84 -2.29 0.62 16.56
CA LEU A 84 -3.41 1.23 15.84
C LEU A 84 -3.81 0.36 14.65
N GLU A 85 -5.03 0.58 14.16
CA GLU A 85 -5.54 0.02 12.90
C GLU A 85 -6.28 1.10 12.10
N SER A 86 -6.76 0.79 10.91
CA SER A 86 -7.51 1.73 10.06
C SER A 86 -8.99 1.35 10.02
N ASP A 87 -9.84 2.33 9.73
CA ASP A 87 -11.24 2.09 9.39
C ASP A 87 -11.44 1.89 7.88
N THR A 88 -12.70 1.84 7.43
CA THR A 88 -13.06 1.67 6.01
C THR A 88 -12.76 2.89 5.14
N LYS A 89 -12.35 4.01 5.73
CA LYS A 89 -11.97 5.26 5.05
C LYS A 89 -10.47 5.52 5.12
N GLY A 90 -9.72 4.63 5.79
CA GLY A 90 -8.30 4.79 6.00
C GLY A 90 -7.91 5.70 7.17
N GLU A 91 -8.89 6.13 7.99
CA GLU A 91 -8.61 6.90 9.20
C GLU A 91 -8.06 5.98 10.30
N LEU A 92 -7.06 6.46 11.05
CA LEU A 92 -6.51 5.70 12.19
C LEU A 92 -7.55 5.58 13.31
N VAL A 93 -7.71 4.36 13.79
CA VAL A 93 -8.60 4.02 14.90
C VAL A 93 -7.87 3.21 15.96
N PRO A 94 -8.39 3.21 17.23
CA PRO A 94 -7.81 2.43 18.32
C PRO A 94 -7.74 0.93 18.01
N CYS A 95 -6.54 0.32 18.27
CA CYS A 95 -6.38 -1.13 18.34
C CYS A 95 -5.93 -1.52 19.77
N ILE A 96 -4.67 -1.94 20.01
CA ILE A 96 -4.18 -2.16 21.39
C ILE A 96 -4.02 -0.83 22.14
N ALA A 97 -3.62 0.26 21.46
CA ALA A 97 -3.70 1.59 22.04
C ALA A 97 -5.14 2.13 21.93
N GLU A 98 -5.69 2.62 23.05
CA GLU A 98 -7.01 3.26 23.10
C GLU A 98 -6.96 4.78 23.02
N GLU A 99 -5.80 5.38 23.36
CA GLU A 99 -5.52 6.80 23.21
C GLU A 99 -4.06 7.00 22.75
N TRP A 100 -3.82 7.99 21.91
CA TRP A 100 -2.46 8.39 21.51
C TRP A 100 -2.39 9.86 21.19
N GLY A 101 -1.17 10.40 21.12
CA GLY A 101 -0.95 11.77 20.73
C GLY A 101 0.46 12.29 21.01
N THR A 102 0.68 13.51 20.55
CA THR A 102 1.91 14.30 20.73
C THR A 102 1.56 15.71 21.19
N GLU A 103 2.46 16.35 21.97
CA GLU A 103 2.31 17.75 22.40
C GLU A 103 3.43 18.65 21.85
N ASP A 104 4.40 18.09 21.14
CA ASP A 104 5.63 18.75 20.70
C ASP A 104 5.90 18.59 19.18
N GLY A 105 4.83 18.55 18.38
CA GLY A 105 4.94 18.50 16.92
C GLY A 105 5.38 17.14 16.37
N GLY A 106 5.28 16.08 17.18
CA GLY A 106 5.67 14.74 16.78
C GLY A 106 7.09 14.34 17.19
N LEU A 107 7.74 15.11 18.07
CA LEU A 107 9.03 14.71 18.64
C LEU A 107 8.87 13.60 19.69
N THR A 108 7.75 13.62 20.44
CA THR A 108 7.39 12.61 21.42
C THR A 108 5.96 12.14 21.20
N TRP A 109 5.78 10.84 21.03
CA TRP A 109 4.49 10.19 20.86
C TRP A 109 4.18 9.28 22.05
N THR A 110 3.01 9.46 22.65
CA THR A 110 2.53 8.65 23.79
C THR A 110 1.33 7.82 23.34
N PHE A 111 1.38 6.51 23.60
CA PHE A 111 0.30 5.56 23.36
C PHE A 111 -0.15 4.97 24.70
N LYS A 112 -1.45 5.06 24.99
CA LYS A 112 -2.09 4.44 26.16
C LYS A 112 -2.74 3.14 25.73
N LEU A 113 -2.26 2.03 26.28
CA LEU A 113 -2.73 0.71 25.94
C LEU A 113 -3.98 0.34 26.77
N ARG A 114 -4.86 -0.44 26.16
CA ARG A 114 -5.98 -1.05 26.89
C ARG A 114 -5.50 -2.17 27.80
N GLU A 115 -6.17 -2.32 28.91
CA GLU A 115 -5.92 -3.44 29.84
C GLU A 115 -6.60 -4.72 29.33
N GLY A 116 -6.06 -5.88 29.69
CA GLY A 116 -6.69 -7.19 29.47
C GLY A 116 -6.52 -7.79 28.09
N VAL A 117 -5.69 -7.21 27.21
CA VAL A 117 -5.27 -7.86 25.96
C VAL A 117 -4.43 -9.09 26.31
N LYS A 118 -4.77 -10.24 25.73
CA LYS A 118 -4.14 -11.51 26.04
C LYS A 118 -3.35 -12.07 24.88
N TRP A 119 -2.18 -12.61 25.19
CA TRP A 119 -1.54 -13.60 24.34
C TRP A 119 -2.18 -14.96 24.58
N VAL A 120 -2.50 -15.68 23.52
CA VAL A 120 -3.09 -17.02 23.57
C VAL A 120 -2.29 -17.99 22.70
N ASP A 121 -2.44 -19.30 22.95
CA ASP A 121 -1.93 -20.33 22.05
C ASP A 121 -2.88 -20.55 20.85
N MET A 122 -2.50 -21.45 19.94
CA MET A 122 -3.29 -21.83 18.77
C MET A 122 -4.74 -22.25 19.11
N ASN A 123 -4.98 -22.78 20.31
CA ASN A 123 -6.31 -23.23 20.76
C ASN A 123 -7.08 -22.14 21.52
N GLY A 124 -6.56 -20.91 21.57
CA GLY A 124 -7.17 -19.80 22.28
C GLY A 124 -7.02 -19.87 23.80
N GLN A 125 -6.06 -20.65 24.34
CA GLN A 125 -5.78 -20.71 25.76
C GLN A 125 -4.81 -19.60 26.17
N GLU A 126 -5.12 -18.90 27.25
CA GLU A 126 -4.31 -17.79 27.77
C GLU A 126 -2.86 -18.23 28.08
N LYS A 127 -1.91 -17.42 27.62
CA LYS A 127 -0.47 -17.57 27.86
C LYS A 127 0.07 -16.45 28.74
N ALA A 128 -0.25 -15.19 28.44
CA ALA A 128 0.22 -14.01 29.15
C ALA A 128 -0.67 -12.79 28.86
N ASP A 129 -0.50 -11.72 29.64
CA ASP A 129 -0.99 -10.40 29.27
C ASP A 129 -0.09 -9.78 28.18
N CYS A 130 -0.70 -9.07 27.22
CA CYS A 130 0.02 -8.20 26.30
C CYS A 130 0.13 -6.81 26.92
N ASN A 131 1.34 -6.28 27.02
CA ASN A 131 1.59 -5.01 27.71
C ASN A 131 2.70 -4.18 27.01
N ALA A 132 3.03 -3.02 27.57
CA ALA A 132 3.99 -2.09 27.00
C ALA A 132 5.41 -2.70 26.82
N GLN A 133 5.80 -3.66 27.67
CA GLN A 133 7.09 -4.34 27.54
C GLN A 133 7.18 -5.18 26.25
N ASP A 134 6.06 -5.71 25.75
CA ASP A 134 6.04 -6.49 24.51
C ASP A 134 6.36 -5.64 23.28
N PHE A 135 5.94 -4.36 23.27
CA PHE A 135 6.33 -3.40 22.22
C PHE A 135 7.82 -3.07 22.27
N ALA A 136 8.39 -2.96 23.47
CA ALA A 136 9.82 -2.78 23.60
C ALA A 136 10.61 -4.02 23.15
N THR A 137 10.13 -5.21 23.46
CA THR A 137 10.72 -6.48 23.00
C THR A 137 10.64 -6.58 21.47
N GLY A 138 9.51 -6.21 20.87
CA GLY A 138 9.35 -6.18 19.41
C GLY A 138 10.32 -5.22 18.73
N LEU A 139 10.44 -3.98 19.24
CA LEU A 139 11.37 -3.00 18.67
C LEU A 139 12.84 -3.41 18.85
N GLU A 140 13.21 -4.01 20.01
CA GLU A 140 14.56 -4.57 20.21
C GLU A 140 14.85 -5.66 19.20
N TRP A 141 13.88 -6.55 18.94
CA TRP A 141 14.01 -7.57 17.91
C TRP A 141 14.31 -6.96 16.53
N VAL A 142 13.50 -5.97 16.12
CA VAL A 142 13.66 -5.29 14.82
C VAL A 142 15.02 -4.61 14.70
N LEU A 143 15.49 -3.97 15.76
CA LEU A 143 16.76 -3.20 15.77
C LEU A 143 18.02 -4.04 16.06
N ASN A 144 17.90 -5.35 16.24
CA ASN A 144 19.05 -6.21 16.51
C ASN A 144 19.52 -6.92 15.24
N PHE A 145 20.70 -6.54 14.75
CA PHE A 145 21.27 -7.03 13.49
C PHE A 145 21.31 -8.56 13.36
N TYR A 146 21.60 -9.28 14.46
CA TYR A 146 21.69 -10.73 14.44
C TYR A 146 20.37 -11.46 14.69
N LYS A 147 19.35 -10.77 15.24
CA LYS A 147 17.99 -11.30 15.38
C LYS A 147 17.17 -11.08 14.11
N ASN A 148 17.37 -9.93 13.45
CA ASN A 148 16.58 -9.51 12.31
C ASN A 148 17.49 -8.98 11.19
N ASP A 149 17.54 -9.70 10.08
CA ASP A 149 18.26 -9.33 8.86
C ASP A 149 17.31 -8.82 7.75
N SER A 150 16.09 -8.45 8.10
CA SER A 150 15.10 -7.89 7.18
C SER A 150 15.20 -6.35 7.08
N SER A 151 14.63 -5.73 6.03
CA SER A 151 14.61 -4.27 5.87
C SER A 151 13.53 -3.57 6.72
N ASN A 152 12.75 -4.29 7.54
CA ASN A 152 11.84 -3.69 8.53
C ASN A 152 12.56 -2.78 9.54
N THR A 153 13.88 -2.84 9.59
CA THR A 153 14.72 -1.94 10.39
C THR A 153 14.75 -0.50 9.86
N THR A 154 14.52 -0.27 8.58
CA THR A 154 14.76 1.03 7.92
C THR A 154 13.97 2.16 8.57
N MET A 155 12.64 2.06 8.66
CA MET A 155 11.82 3.12 9.24
C MET A 155 12.10 3.39 10.72
N PRO A 156 12.20 2.37 11.61
CA PRO A 156 12.62 2.62 12.99
C PRO A 156 13.99 3.30 13.13
N ILE A 157 14.98 2.91 12.31
CA ILE A 157 16.32 3.51 12.30
C ILE A 157 16.26 4.99 11.92
N GLU A 158 15.43 5.37 10.96
CA GLU A 158 15.31 6.74 10.47
C GLU A 158 14.48 7.63 11.40
N MET A 159 13.54 7.06 12.15
CA MET A 159 12.56 7.84 12.88
C MET A 159 12.76 7.84 14.39
N ILE A 160 13.24 6.76 15.00
CA ILE A 160 13.33 6.61 16.45
C ILE A 160 14.72 6.99 16.94
N LYS A 161 14.79 7.90 17.91
CA LYS A 161 16.03 8.36 18.53
C LYS A 161 16.86 7.19 19.06
N GLY A 162 18.14 7.15 18.69
CA GLY A 162 19.08 6.13 19.16
C GLY A 162 18.91 4.74 18.52
N ALA A 163 17.92 4.56 17.63
CA ALA A 163 17.69 3.28 16.94
C ALA A 163 18.84 2.90 16.01
N SER A 164 19.35 3.86 15.23
CA SER A 164 20.52 3.67 14.36
C SER A 164 21.76 3.29 15.17
N GLU A 165 22.02 4.00 16.25
CA GLU A 165 23.16 3.75 17.13
C GLU A 165 23.08 2.38 17.79
N TYR A 166 21.88 1.94 18.19
CA TYR A 166 21.67 0.61 18.76
C TYR A 166 21.88 -0.48 17.71
N TYR A 167 21.34 -0.30 16.51
CA TYR A 167 21.55 -1.24 15.40
C TYR A 167 23.02 -1.41 15.06
N GLU A 168 23.78 -0.31 14.93
CA GLU A 168 25.23 -0.34 14.70
C GLU A 168 25.98 -0.95 15.89
N TYR A 169 25.57 -0.67 17.13
CA TYR A 169 26.14 -1.30 18.32
C TYR A 169 26.00 -2.82 18.25
N THR A 170 24.83 -3.35 17.91
CA THR A 170 24.60 -4.80 17.83
C THR A 170 25.51 -5.47 16.80
N LYS A 171 25.87 -4.80 15.69
CA LYS A 171 26.82 -5.29 14.69
C LYS A 171 28.24 -5.45 15.23
N THR A 172 28.61 -4.67 16.26
CA THR A 172 29.97 -4.75 16.84
C THR A 172 30.17 -5.93 17.79
N LEU A 173 29.08 -6.58 18.20
CA LEU A 173 29.09 -7.72 19.12
C LEU A 173 29.30 -9.03 18.35
N SER A 174 29.64 -10.07 19.08
CA SER A 174 29.48 -11.44 18.56
C SER A 174 27.99 -11.76 18.42
N GLU A 175 27.66 -12.68 17.52
CA GLU A 175 26.27 -13.12 17.31
C GLU A 175 25.61 -13.62 18.62
N GLU A 176 26.37 -14.38 19.43
CA GLU A 176 25.89 -14.88 20.72
C GLU A 176 25.58 -13.74 21.71
N GLU A 177 26.47 -12.74 21.82
CA GLU A 177 26.27 -11.58 22.69
C GLU A 177 25.10 -10.73 22.22
N ALA A 178 24.97 -10.48 20.92
CA ALA A 178 23.87 -9.69 20.36
C ALA A 178 22.51 -10.38 20.55
N LYS A 179 22.43 -11.68 20.30
CA LYS A 179 21.19 -12.48 20.49
C LYS A 179 20.78 -12.60 21.97
N ALA A 180 21.70 -12.45 22.91
CA ALA A 180 21.42 -12.44 24.34
C ALA A 180 20.86 -11.10 24.85
N LEU A 181 20.88 -10.04 24.06
CA LEU A 181 20.30 -8.74 24.44
C LEU A 181 18.77 -8.83 24.55
N THR A 182 18.20 -8.04 25.45
CA THR A 182 16.76 -7.93 25.65
C THR A 182 16.37 -6.47 25.87
N ALA A 183 15.06 -6.18 25.80
CA ALA A 183 14.51 -4.87 26.07
C ALA A 183 14.09 -4.64 27.54
N GLY A 184 14.52 -5.50 28.47
CA GLY A 184 14.20 -5.38 29.89
C GLY A 184 14.76 -4.12 30.54
N GLU A 185 14.29 -3.82 31.76
CA GLU A 185 14.73 -2.67 32.54
C GLU A 185 16.27 -2.72 32.75
N GLY A 186 16.97 -1.59 32.56
CA GLY A 186 18.41 -1.49 32.69
C GLY A 186 19.21 -2.12 31.55
N SER A 187 18.57 -2.60 30.49
CA SER A 187 19.24 -3.15 29.31
C SER A 187 19.92 -2.05 28.48
N LYS A 188 20.86 -2.49 27.62
CA LYS A 188 21.54 -1.59 26.69
C LYS A 188 20.56 -0.96 25.69
N PHE A 189 19.51 -1.68 25.30
CA PHE A 189 18.42 -1.16 24.48
C PHE A 189 17.74 0.05 25.15
N ARG A 190 17.34 -0.08 26.43
CA ARG A 190 16.70 1.01 27.19
C ARG A 190 17.60 2.21 27.43
N GLU A 191 18.91 1.99 27.48
CA GLU A 191 19.89 3.08 27.61
C GLU A 191 20.01 3.90 26.31
N MET A 192 19.91 3.25 25.14
CA MET A 192 20.23 3.85 23.86
C MET A 192 19.02 4.31 23.07
N VAL A 193 17.94 3.52 23.05
CA VAL A 193 16.78 3.71 22.16
C VAL A 193 15.73 4.57 22.83
N GLY A 194 15.19 5.52 22.09
CA GLY A 194 14.15 6.45 22.53
C GLY A 194 12.77 5.78 22.63
N LEU A 195 12.67 4.70 23.42
CA LEU A 195 11.42 4.05 23.77
C LEU A 195 11.35 3.89 25.29
N GLU A 196 10.27 4.39 25.90
CA GLU A 196 9.99 4.26 27.31
C GLU A 196 8.68 3.50 27.56
N THR A 197 8.66 2.74 28.65
CA THR A 197 7.44 2.08 29.16
C THR A 197 7.34 2.40 30.64
N PRO A 198 6.83 3.60 31.00
CA PRO A 198 6.81 4.09 32.40
C PRO A 198 5.89 3.28 33.30
N ASP A 199 4.96 2.55 32.72
CA ASP A 199 4.07 1.58 33.35
C ASP A 199 3.69 0.48 32.35
N ASP A 200 2.93 -0.52 32.77
CA ASP A 200 2.56 -1.68 31.95
C ASP A 200 1.65 -1.32 30.76
N TYR A 201 1.04 -0.14 30.74
CA TYR A 201 0.05 0.27 29.73
C TYR A 201 0.37 1.62 29.07
N THR A 202 1.62 2.04 29.13
CA THR A 202 2.06 3.26 28.45
C THR A 202 3.32 3.00 27.62
N VAL A 203 3.28 3.30 26.33
CA VAL A 203 4.44 3.29 25.43
C VAL A 203 4.71 4.70 24.97
N VAL A 204 5.97 5.17 25.09
CA VAL A 204 6.40 6.48 24.66
C VAL A 204 7.56 6.34 23.68
N TYR A 205 7.39 6.87 22.47
CA TYR A 205 8.44 6.95 21.45
C TYR A 205 8.99 8.35 21.38
N HIS A 206 10.33 8.48 21.33
CA HIS A 206 11.04 9.71 21.05
C HIS A 206 11.60 9.64 19.63
N CYS A 207 11.22 10.57 18.78
CA CYS A 207 11.71 10.65 17.41
C CYS A 207 13.04 11.41 17.32
N VAL A 208 13.79 11.18 16.23
CA VAL A 208 15.04 11.89 15.93
C VAL A 208 14.80 13.36 15.62
N THR A 209 13.68 13.66 14.96
CA THR A 209 13.15 15.00 14.66
C THR A 209 11.64 14.93 14.79
N GLU A 210 10.96 16.06 14.71
CA GLU A 210 9.50 16.13 14.67
C GLU A 210 8.97 15.30 13.49
N LYS A 211 8.10 14.30 13.79
CA LYS A 211 7.45 13.41 12.84
C LYS A 211 5.93 13.45 13.08
N PRO A 212 5.22 14.42 12.49
CA PRO A 212 3.80 14.62 12.76
C PRO A 212 2.89 13.47 12.28
N TYR A 213 3.42 12.54 11.50
CA TYR A 213 2.76 11.37 10.93
C TYR A 213 3.16 10.03 11.58
N PHE A 214 3.94 10.05 12.68
CA PHE A 214 4.47 8.83 13.32
C PHE A 214 3.37 7.88 13.81
N ASP A 215 2.20 8.38 14.15
CA ASP A 215 1.05 7.54 14.53
C ASP A 215 0.61 6.61 13.40
N SER A 216 0.69 7.03 12.14
CA SER A 216 0.42 6.14 11.01
C SER A 216 1.45 5.01 10.88
N LEU A 217 2.72 5.25 11.25
CA LEU A 217 3.73 4.20 11.37
C LEU A 217 3.39 3.21 12.49
N ALA A 218 2.69 3.64 13.53
CA ALA A 218 2.26 2.77 14.64
C ALA A 218 1.25 1.69 14.22
N SER A 219 0.66 1.79 13.03
CA SER A 219 -0.14 0.72 12.40
C SER A 219 0.70 -0.25 11.56
N TYR A 220 1.99 0.02 11.35
CA TYR A 220 2.87 -0.80 10.51
C TYR A 220 3.58 -1.88 11.31
N VAL A 221 3.83 -3.02 10.67
CA VAL A 221 4.34 -4.25 11.32
C VAL A 221 5.67 -4.10 12.05
N CYS A 222 6.52 -3.14 11.69
CA CYS A 222 7.82 -2.92 12.35
C CYS A 222 7.72 -2.47 13.82
N LEU A 223 6.54 -1.98 14.25
CA LEU A 223 6.26 -1.56 15.63
C LEU A 223 5.28 -2.50 16.36
N TYR A 224 5.05 -3.71 15.85
CA TYR A 224 4.18 -4.69 16.49
C TYR A 224 4.83 -5.29 17.75
N PRO A 225 4.01 -5.79 18.72
CA PRO A 225 4.52 -6.37 19.93
C PRO A 225 5.08 -7.78 19.72
N MET A 226 6.04 -8.19 20.58
CA MET A 226 6.55 -9.55 20.69
C MET A 226 6.68 -9.92 22.18
N SER A 227 6.09 -11.03 22.61
CA SER A 227 6.22 -11.49 23.97
C SER A 227 7.60 -12.11 24.24
N GLN A 228 8.33 -11.57 25.22
CA GLN A 228 9.59 -12.18 25.67
C GLN A 228 9.36 -13.59 26.22
N ALA A 229 8.24 -13.83 26.90
CA ALA A 229 7.89 -15.15 27.41
C ALA A 229 7.68 -16.18 26.29
N MET A 230 7.14 -15.75 25.14
CA MET A 230 7.06 -16.60 23.94
C MET A 230 8.46 -16.93 23.43
N VAL A 231 9.35 -15.95 23.31
CA VAL A 231 10.74 -16.16 22.86
C VAL A 231 11.46 -17.16 23.74
N ASP A 232 11.28 -17.04 25.07
CA ASP A 232 11.90 -17.93 26.05
C ASP A 232 11.30 -19.35 25.97
N GLU A 233 9.99 -19.49 25.79
CA GLU A 233 9.31 -20.80 25.64
C GLU A 233 9.75 -21.50 24.35
N LEU A 234 9.97 -20.76 23.26
CA LEU A 234 10.51 -21.29 22.01
C LEU A 234 11.97 -21.77 22.13
N GLY A 235 12.72 -21.29 23.12
CA GLY A 235 14.13 -21.64 23.34
C GLY A 235 15.11 -20.57 22.86
N GLY A 236 14.65 -19.35 22.63
CA GLY A 236 15.46 -18.18 22.31
C GLY A 236 15.29 -17.67 20.87
N PRO A 237 16.06 -16.63 20.52
CA PRO A 237 15.91 -15.91 19.25
C PRO A 237 15.99 -16.78 17.99
N ASP A 238 16.86 -17.78 17.97
CA ASP A 238 17.01 -18.66 16.80
C ASP A 238 15.75 -19.49 16.52
N ALA A 239 15.00 -19.86 17.57
CA ALA A 239 13.77 -20.63 17.42
C ALA A 239 12.61 -19.78 16.86
N VAL A 240 12.62 -18.47 17.08
CA VAL A 240 11.62 -17.55 16.50
C VAL A 240 11.66 -17.56 14.97
N ARG A 241 12.83 -17.75 14.35
CA ARG A 241 12.95 -17.84 12.88
C ARG A 241 12.28 -19.09 12.29
N SER A 242 12.09 -20.14 13.09
CA SER A 242 11.42 -21.40 12.72
C SER A 242 10.03 -21.53 13.37
N MET A 243 9.46 -20.45 13.86
CA MET A 243 8.13 -20.37 14.41
C MET A 243 7.09 -20.78 13.37
N ASN A 244 6.02 -21.43 13.82
CA ASN A 244 4.90 -21.87 13.01
C ASN A 244 3.58 -21.66 13.75
N ASN A 245 2.47 -22.03 13.13
CA ASN A 245 1.14 -21.85 13.72
C ASN A 245 0.94 -22.60 15.06
N GLU A 246 1.66 -23.69 15.33
CA GLU A 246 1.48 -24.49 16.54
C GLU A 246 2.20 -23.92 17.76
N ASN A 247 3.25 -23.12 17.54
CA ASN A 247 4.13 -22.64 18.62
C ASN A 247 4.25 -21.12 18.72
N MET A 248 3.67 -20.33 17.80
CA MET A 248 3.54 -18.90 18.00
C MET A 248 2.43 -18.55 19.00
N TRP A 249 2.47 -17.36 19.57
CA TRP A 249 1.39 -16.80 20.35
C TRP A 249 0.62 -15.75 19.57
N TYR A 250 -0.67 -15.62 19.87
CA TYR A 250 -1.66 -14.82 19.17
C TYR A 250 -2.28 -13.78 20.10
N ASN A 251 -2.44 -12.56 19.65
CA ASN A 251 -3.26 -11.54 20.31
C ASN A 251 -4.24 -10.86 19.37
N GLY A 252 -4.23 -11.21 18.08
CA GLY A 252 -5.13 -10.72 17.06
C GLY A 252 -6.51 -11.36 17.09
N CYS A 253 -7.36 -10.98 16.13
CA CYS A 253 -8.75 -11.43 16.06
C CYS A 253 -8.93 -12.92 15.73
N TYR A 254 -7.90 -13.58 15.18
CA TYR A 254 -7.90 -15.01 14.88
C TYR A 254 -6.65 -15.71 15.41
N THR A 255 -6.75 -17.02 15.60
CA THR A 255 -5.63 -17.95 15.70
C THR A 255 -5.56 -18.80 14.42
N MET A 256 -4.39 -19.27 14.01
CA MET A 256 -4.28 -20.17 12.84
C MET A 256 -4.26 -21.61 13.33
N THR A 257 -5.42 -22.26 13.30
CA THR A 257 -5.61 -23.63 13.82
C THR A 257 -5.16 -24.72 12.85
N SER A 258 -4.98 -24.40 11.55
CA SER A 258 -4.41 -25.30 10.56
C SER A 258 -3.55 -24.52 9.58
N TYR A 259 -2.40 -25.09 9.24
CA TYR A 259 -1.53 -24.61 8.16
C TYR A 259 -0.99 -25.79 7.37
N ILE A 260 -1.42 -25.90 6.13
CA ILE A 260 -0.93 -26.89 5.17
C ILE A 260 -0.35 -26.14 3.98
N GLN A 261 0.97 -26.01 3.96
CA GLN A 261 1.68 -25.24 2.94
C GLN A 261 1.26 -25.64 1.52
N GLY A 262 0.94 -24.65 0.70
CA GLY A 262 0.49 -24.82 -0.68
C GLY A 262 -0.92 -25.39 -0.83
N ASN A 263 -1.66 -25.58 0.26
CA ASN A 263 -3.00 -26.13 0.24
C ASN A 263 -4.02 -25.23 0.96
N GLU A 264 -3.94 -25.12 2.28
CA GLU A 264 -4.92 -24.32 3.05
C GLU A 264 -4.35 -23.75 4.35
N LYS A 265 -4.97 -22.65 4.79
CA LYS A 265 -4.79 -22.05 6.09
C LYS A 265 -6.17 -21.86 6.73
N ILE A 266 -6.35 -22.28 7.98
CA ILE A 266 -7.61 -22.10 8.71
C ILE A 266 -7.37 -21.14 9.87
N PHE A 267 -8.02 -20.00 9.79
CA PHE A 267 -8.12 -19.01 10.85
C PHE A 267 -9.37 -19.29 11.65
N THR A 268 -9.25 -19.41 12.97
CA THR A 268 -10.36 -19.61 13.89
C THR A 268 -10.48 -18.40 14.80
N LYS A 269 -11.69 -17.92 15.01
CA LYS A 269 -11.98 -16.77 15.90
C LYS A 269 -11.26 -16.96 17.24
N ASN A 270 -10.48 -15.94 17.66
CA ASN A 270 -9.83 -15.94 18.96
C ASN A 270 -10.86 -15.72 20.08
N PRO A 271 -11.08 -16.70 20.97
CA PRO A 271 -12.11 -16.59 22.00
C PRO A 271 -11.77 -15.56 23.10
N MET A 272 -10.52 -15.10 23.18
CA MET A 272 -10.05 -14.10 24.12
C MET A 272 -9.68 -12.78 23.45
N TYR A 273 -10.19 -12.54 22.24
CA TYR A 273 -9.96 -11.28 21.56
C TYR A 273 -10.52 -10.12 22.36
N TRP A 274 -9.74 -9.05 22.49
CA TRP A 274 -10.07 -7.91 23.34
C TRP A 274 -11.33 -7.15 22.88
N ASP A 275 -11.58 -7.08 21.57
CA ASP A 275 -12.76 -6.42 21.01
C ASP A 275 -13.92 -7.43 20.93
N THR A 276 -14.73 -7.45 22.00
CA THR A 276 -15.88 -8.36 22.10
C THR A 276 -17.04 -8.00 21.18
N GLU A 277 -17.05 -6.77 20.64
CA GLU A 277 -18.08 -6.29 19.71
C GLU A 277 -17.68 -6.51 18.25
N ALA A 278 -16.44 -6.90 17.99
CA ALA A 278 -15.96 -7.17 16.63
C ALA A 278 -16.78 -8.28 15.96
N LYS A 279 -17.24 -8.00 14.75
CA LYS A 279 -17.85 -9.03 13.89
C LYS A 279 -16.73 -9.87 13.29
N LEU A 280 -16.71 -11.14 13.61
CA LEU A 280 -15.73 -12.10 13.16
C LEU A 280 -16.43 -13.35 12.63
N PHE A 281 -15.89 -13.95 11.57
CA PHE A 281 -16.31 -15.28 11.14
C PHE A 281 -15.91 -16.32 12.19
N ASP A 282 -16.67 -17.39 12.31
CA ASP A 282 -16.27 -18.49 13.20
C ASP A 282 -14.97 -19.12 12.71
N THR A 283 -14.88 -19.34 11.37
CA THR A 283 -13.64 -19.72 10.68
C THR A 283 -13.47 -18.97 9.36
N VAL A 284 -12.20 -18.74 8.97
CA VAL A 284 -11.85 -18.33 7.61
C VAL A 284 -10.85 -19.33 7.06
N THR A 285 -11.23 -19.99 5.96
CA THR A 285 -10.34 -20.91 5.23
C THR A 285 -9.76 -20.19 4.02
N VAL A 286 -8.45 -19.99 4.01
CA VAL A 286 -7.70 -19.53 2.82
C VAL A 286 -7.27 -20.78 2.04
N LYS A 287 -7.89 -20.98 0.88
CA LYS A 287 -7.63 -22.13 0.01
C LYS A 287 -6.62 -21.74 -1.07
N MET A 288 -5.46 -22.41 -1.11
CA MET A 288 -4.44 -22.15 -2.13
C MET A 288 -4.86 -22.76 -3.46
N VAL A 289 -4.78 -21.98 -4.53
CA VAL A 289 -5.18 -22.37 -5.89
C VAL A 289 -4.08 -22.08 -6.90
N GLU A 290 -4.08 -22.77 -8.03
CA GLU A 290 -3.03 -22.58 -9.06
C GLU A 290 -3.17 -21.27 -9.83
N SER A 291 -4.41 -20.78 -10.02
CA SER A 291 -4.71 -19.57 -10.79
C SER A 291 -6.08 -18.97 -10.44
N ASN A 292 -6.32 -17.74 -10.86
CA ASN A 292 -7.64 -17.11 -10.75
C ASN A 292 -8.72 -17.83 -11.57
N ASP A 293 -8.37 -18.53 -12.65
CA ASP A 293 -9.31 -19.34 -13.42
C ASP A 293 -9.82 -20.53 -12.58
N VAL A 294 -8.94 -21.16 -11.80
CA VAL A 294 -9.32 -22.23 -10.87
C VAL A 294 -10.18 -21.67 -9.74
N ALA A 295 -9.82 -20.49 -9.20
CA ALA A 295 -10.64 -19.81 -8.20
C ALA A 295 -12.06 -19.53 -8.72
N TYR A 296 -12.19 -19.05 -9.96
CA TYR A 296 -13.49 -18.81 -10.57
C TYR A 296 -14.32 -20.11 -10.70
N GLN A 297 -13.72 -21.22 -11.13
CA GLN A 297 -14.42 -22.51 -11.20
C GLN A 297 -14.92 -22.97 -9.82
N LEU A 298 -14.12 -22.76 -8.76
CA LEU A 298 -14.53 -23.08 -7.39
C LEU A 298 -15.69 -22.18 -6.92
N TYR A 299 -15.70 -20.90 -7.31
CA TYR A 299 -16.83 -20.02 -7.03
C TYR A 299 -18.10 -20.46 -7.77
N GLU A 300 -18.00 -20.90 -9.02
CA GLU A 300 -19.13 -21.42 -9.80
C GLU A 300 -19.78 -22.66 -9.18
N THR A 301 -19.00 -23.49 -8.48
CA THR A 301 -19.45 -24.68 -7.76
C THR A 301 -19.86 -24.40 -6.31
N GLY A 302 -19.60 -23.20 -5.79
CA GLY A 302 -19.90 -22.80 -4.41
C GLY A 302 -18.87 -23.27 -3.39
N ASP A 303 -17.66 -23.64 -3.83
CA ASP A 303 -16.57 -24.13 -2.97
C ASP A 303 -15.71 -22.99 -2.39
N VAL A 304 -15.93 -21.76 -2.83
CA VAL A 304 -15.35 -20.52 -2.27
C VAL A 304 -16.38 -19.39 -2.30
N ASP A 305 -16.21 -18.38 -1.44
CA ASP A 305 -17.16 -17.29 -1.20
C ASP A 305 -16.73 -15.95 -1.82
N TYR A 306 -15.56 -15.93 -2.45
CA TYR A 306 -14.99 -14.76 -3.11
C TYR A 306 -14.18 -15.20 -4.31
N VAL A 307 -14.18 -14.40 -5.37
CA VAL A 307 -13.21 -14.52 -6.48
C VAL A 307 -12.99 -13.18 -7.16
N GLN A 308 -11.72 -12.79 -7.28
CA GLN A 308 -11.33 -11.69 -8.16
C GLN A 308 -11.34 -12.16 -9.62
N LEU A 309 -11.98 -11.38 -10.50
CA LEU A 309 -12.15 -11.74 -11.90
C LEU A 309 -11.00 -11.21 -12.74
N GLY A 310 -10.46 -12.08 -13.61
CA GLY A 310 -9.56 -11.66 -14.68
C GLY A 310 -10.34 -11.04 -15.86
N GLU A 311 -9.61 -10.39 -16.77
CA GLU A 311 -10.20 -9.71 -17.94
C GLU A 311 -11.17 -10.60 -18.74
N ALA A 312 -10.81 -11.86 -19.00
CA ALA A 312 -11.60 -12.79 -19.81
C ALA A 312 -12.94 -13.16 -19.14
N GLN A 313 -12.91 -13.49 -17.82
CA GLN A 313 -14.11 -13.80 -17.07
C GLN A 313 -14.99 -12.57 -16.93
N LEU A 314 -14.40 -11.42 -16.59
CA LEU A 314 -15.13 -10.16 -16.43
C LEU A 314 -15.87 -9.79 -17.70
N ASN A 315 -15.20 -9.81 -18.87
CA ASN A 315 -15.84 -9.55 -20.16
C ASN A 315 -16.93 -10.57 -20.49
N THR A 316 -16.71 -11.86 -20.21
CA THR A 316 -17.70 -12.92 -20.49
C THR A 316 -18.97 -12.73 -19.67
N ILE A 317 -18.83 -12.37 -18.38
CA ILE A 317 -19.98 -12.18 -17.48
C ILE A 317 -20.70 -10.87 -17.80
N ALA A 318 -19.96 -9.76 -17.94
CA ALA A 318 -20.53 -8.44 -18.11
C ALA A 318 -21.26 -8.26 -19.46
N LYS A 319 -20.80 -8.93 -20.53
CA LYS A 319 -21.41 -8.82 -21.88
C LYS A 319 -22.59 -9.76 -22.12
N ASP A 320 -22.84 -10.76 -21.26
CA ASP A 320 -23.98 -11.68 -21.38
C ASP A 320 -25.02 -11.42 -20.26
N PRO A 321 -26.12 -10.70 -20.55
CA PRO A 321 -27.16 -10.43 -19.54
C PRO A 321 -27.91 -11.69 -19.07
N ASN A 322 -27.69 -12.85 -19.69
CA ASN A 322 -28.25 -14.12 -19.23
C ASN A 322 -27.25 -14.92 -18.37
N ASN A 323 -26.04 -14.44 -18.21
CA ASN A 323 -25.08 -15.06 -17.30
C ASN A 323 -25.59 -14.98 -15.86
N LYS A 324 -25.56 -16.12 -15.15
CA LYS A 324 -26.07 -16.23 -13.76
C LYS A 324 -25.41 -15.26 -12.77
N PHE A 325 -24.23 -14.72 -13.12
CA PHE A 325 -23.46 -13.80 -12.28
C PHE A 325 -23.46 -12.37 -12.79
N HIS A 326 -24.17 -12.06 -13.90
CA HIS A 326 -24.18 -10.72 -14.48
C HIS A 326 -24.55 -9.64 -13.45
N ASP A 327 -25.60 -9.87 -12.66
CA ASP A 327 -26.10 -8.95 -11.65
C ASP A 327 -25.30 -8.98 -10.33
N TYR A 328 -24.26 -9.82 -10.22
CA TYR A 328 -23.43 -9.99 -9.02
C TYR A 328 -22.00 -9.45 -9.18
N LEU A 329 -21.72 -8.76 -10.28
CA LEU A 329 -20.44 -8.09 -10.47
C LEU A 329 -20.32 -6.88 -9.54
N VAL A 330 -19.29 -6.89 -8.69
CA VAL A 330 -19.04 -5.79 -7.75
C VAL A 330 -17.58 -5.33 -7.83
N PRO A 331 -17.28 -4.02 -7.65
CA PRO A 331 -15.90 -3.55 -7.61
C PRO A 331 -15.19 -4.06 -6.36
N ASP A 332 -13.90 -4.33 -6.50
CA ASP A 332 -13.01 -4.58 -5.37
C ASP A 332 -12.64 -3.27 -4.66
N VAL A 333 -12.05 -3.39 -3.48
CA VAL A 333 -11.38 -2.27 -2.81
C VAL A 333 -10.24 -1.78 -3.69
N PRO A 334 -10.10 -0.47 -3.92
CA PRO A 334 -8.95 0.07 -4.64
C PRO A 334 -7.63 -0.36 -4.01
N SER A 335 -6.69 -0.77 -4.84
CA SER A 335 -5.32 -1.06 -4.38
C SER A 335 -4.64 0.22 -3.90
N LYS A 336 -3.87 0.16 -2.81
CA LYS A 336 -3.11 1.32 -2.30
C LYS A 336 -1.92 1.75 -3.17
N TYR A 337 -1.68 1.07 -4.29
CA TYR A 337 -0.52 1.31 -5.14
C TYR A 337 -0.83 2.30 -6.27
N SER A 338 0.01 3.35 -6.38
CA SER A 338 0.11 4.21 -7.56
C SER A 338 1.21 3.66 -8.47
N TYR A 339 0.89 3.43 -9.76
CA TYR A 339 1.82 2.87 -10.74
C TYR A 339 2.33 3.91 -11.70
N GLN A 340 3.64 3.87 -11.99
CA GLN A 340 4.32 4.80 -12.90
C GLN A 340 5.42 4.12 -13.70
N TYR A 341 5.77 4.69 -14.86
CA TYR A 341 7.03 4.39 -15.53
C TYR A 341 8.16 5.18 -14.90
N ILE A 342 9.20 4.46 -14.50
CA ILE A 342 10.47 5.00 -14.02
C ILE A 342 11.51 4.79 -15.11
N PHE A 343 12.23 5.86 -15.45
CA PHE A 343 13.28 5.85 -16.45
C PHE A 343 14.61 5.42 -15.83
N ASN A 344 15.38 4.60 -16.55
CA ASN A 344 16.77 4.33 -16.24
C ASN A 344 17.67 5.33 -16.99
N TYR A 345 18.36 6.17 -16.26
CA TYR A 345 19.26 7.21 -16.83
C TYR A 345 20.70 6.71 -17.00
N ASN A 346 21.02 5.51 -16.54
CA ASN A 346 22.36 4.89 -16.66
C ASN A 346 22.25 3.47 -17.24
N LYS A 347 21.52 3.33 -18.36
CA LYS A 347 21.32 2.04 -19.02
C LYS A 347 22.61 1.47 -19.58
N MET A 348 22.81 0.16 -19.36
CA MET A 348 23.86 -0.65 -19.96
C MET A 348 23.28 -1.58 -21.04
N LYS A 349 24.14 -1.96 -21.97
CA LYS A 349 23.88 -3.04 -22.92
C LYS A 349 24.26 -4.39 -22.31
N GLU A 350 23.80 -5.49 -22.93
CA GLU A 350 24.10 -6.85 -22.50
C GLU A 350 25.61 -7.15 -22.46
N ASP A 351 26.43 -6.44 -23.22
CA ASP A 351 27.89 -6.56 -23.22
C ASP A 351 28.59 -5.72 -22.12
N GLY A 352 27.82 -5.05 -21.26
CA GLY A 352 28.30 -4.22 -20.15
C GLY A 352 28.78 -2.83 -20.57
N THR A 353 28.56 -2.42 -21.83
CA THR A 353 28.88 -1.05 -22.26
C THR A 353 27.66 -0.12 -22.09
N PRO A 354 27.86 1.19 -21.81
CA PRO A 354 26.76 2.14 -21.73
C PRO A 354 25.94 2.22 -23.03
N ASP A 355 24.60 2.27 -22.91
CA ASP A 355 23.72 2.57 -24.04
C ASP A 355 23.63 4.09 -24.24
N THR A 356 24.63 4.64 -24.91
CA THR A 356 24.76 6.09 -25.09
C THR A 356 23.59 6.70 -25.86
N ASN A 357 22.96 5.95 -26.80
CA ASN A 357 21.81 6.45 -27.55
C ASN A 357 20.60 6.67 -26.65
N TRP A 358 20.27 5.67 -25.82
CA TRP A 358 19.20 5.77 -24.84
C TRP A 358 19.54 6.80 -23.75
N ASN A 359 20.72 6.73 -23.13
CA ASN A 359 21.11 7.61 -22.02
C ASN A 359 21.10 9.09 -22.41
N THR A 360 21.50 9.41 -23.65
CA THR A 360 21.39 10.78 -24.16
C THR A 360 19.94 11.18 -24.44
N ALA A 361 19.14 10.27 -25.02
CA ALA A 361 17.74 10.55 -25.33
C ALA A 361 16.92 10.78 -24.06
N VAL A 362 17.04 9.90 -23.05
CA VAL A 362 16.25 9.98 -21.83
C VAL A 362 16.65 11.16 -20.94
N ALA A 363 17.88 11.66 -21.03
CA ALA A 363 18.31 12.88 -20.34
C ALA A 363 17.63 14.14 -20.87
N ASN A 364 17.16 14.13 -22.14
CA ASN A 364 16.47 15.24 -22.74
C ASN A 364 15.04 15.39 -22.22
N GLU A 365 14.70 16.57 -21.70
CA GLU A 365 13.39 16.83 -21.10
C GLU A 365 12.26 16.79 -22.15
N ALA A 366 12.46 17.37 -23.33
CA ALA A 366 11.45 17.35 -24.39
C ALA A 366 11.13 15.91 -24.84
N PHE A 367 12.14 15.00 -24.81
CA PHE A 367 11.92 13.57 -25.07
C PHE A 367 10.95 12.96 -24.06
N ARG A 368 11.16 13.19 -22.74
CA ARG A 368 10.28 12.68 -21.70
C ARG A 368 8.91 13.35 -21.69
N LEU A 369 8.84 14.67 -21.95
CA LEU A 369 7.57 15.40 -22.02
C LEU A 369 6.71 14.98 -23.21
N SER A 370 7.31 14.55 -24.33
CA SER A 370 6.55 13.98 -25.46
C SER A 370 5.79 12.70 -25.04
N TRP A 371 6.35 11.91 -24.13
CA TRP A 371 5.68 10.73 -23.55
C TRP A 371 4.63 11.12 -22.52
N TYR A 372 4.97 12.08 -21.64
CA TYR A 372 4.07 12.53 -20.58
C TYR A 372 2.74 13.03 -21.12
N TYR A 373 2.78 13.83 -22.20
CA TYR A 373 1.56 14.35 -22.84
C TYR A 373 0.97 13.42 -23.90
N GLY A 374 1.74 12.46 -24.42
CA GLY A 374 1.35 11.67 -25.59
C GLY A 374 0.84 10.26 -25.30
N LEU A 375 1.27 9.60 -24.21
CA LEU A 375 0.91 8.22 -23.96
C LEU A 375 -0.53 8.10 -23.43
N ASP A 376 -1.40 7.48 -24.21
CA ASP A 376 -2.79 7.16 -23.87
C ASP A 376 -2.92 5.74 -23.33
N PHE A 377 -3.08 5.62 -22.03
CA PHE A 377 -3.19 4.33 -21.34
C PHE A 377 -4.59 3.70 -21.41
N THR A 378 -5.57 4.29 -22.05
CA THR A 378 -6.97 3.82 -22.04
C THR A 378 -7.10 2.35 -22.45
N ASN A 379 -6.36 1.89 -23.48
CA ASN A 379 -6.38 0.49 -23.88
C ASN A 379 -5.69 -0.45 -22.88
N TYR A 380 -4.72 0.05 -22.13
CA TYR A 380 -4.12 -0.69 -21.02
C TYR A 380 -5.10 -0.78 -19.83
N TRP A 381 -5.78 0.32 -19.49
CA TRP A 381 -6.79 0.34 -18.40
C TRP A 381 -7.95 -0.61 -18.67
N LYS A 382 -8.39 -0.80 -19.93
CA LYS A 382 -9.41 -1.80 -20.29
C LYS A 382 -9.03 -3.23 -19.91
N ARG A 383 -7.74 -3.53 -19.84
CA ARG A 383 -7.26 -4.85 -19.37
C ARG A 383 -7.31 -4.97 -17.85
N VAL A 384 -7.10 -3.87 -17.13
CA VAL A 384 -7.16 -3.82 -15.67
C VAL A 384 -8.61 -3.80 -15.20
N ASN A 385 -9.43 -2.94 -15.81
CA ASN A 385 -10.85 -2.75 -15.51
C ASN A 385 -11.65 -2.59 -16.81
N ALA A 386 -12.28 -3.66 -17.28
CA ALA A 386 -13.02 -3.65 -18.53
C ALA A 386 -14.36 -2.89 -18.42
N ILE A 387 -14.96 -2.82 -17.24
CA ILE A 387 -16.27 -2.16 -17.01
C ILE A 387 -16.10 -0.65 -16.87
N ASP A 388 -15.12 -0.21 -16.09
CA ASP A 388 -14.85 1.21 -15.86
C ASP A 388 -13.34 1.50 -16.00
N PRO A 389 -12.81 1.50 -17.24
CA PRO A 389 -11.38 1.70 -17.47
C PRO A 389 -10.90 3.07 -17.00
N MET A 390 -11.76 4.10 -17.02
CA MET A 390 -11.37 5.46 -16.63
C MET A 390 -11.15 5.61 -15.12
N SER A 391 -11.70 4.71 -14.30
CA SER A 391 -11.38 4.66 -12.86
C SER A 391 -9.90 4.32 -12.59
N CYS A 392 -9.20 3.75 -13.57
CA CYS A 392 -7.77 3.47 -13.50
C CYS A 392 -6.90 4.68 -13.87
N GLU A 393 -7.48 5.82 -14.28
CA GLU A 393 -6.73 7.02 -14.64
C GLU A 393 -5.86 7.48 -13.48
N ASN A 394 -4.56 7.53 -13.71
CA ASN A 394 -3.57 8.03 -12.77
C ASN A 394 -2.79 9.20 -13.37
N ASN A 395 -2.93 10.36 -12.76
CA ASN A 395 -2.28 11.61 -13.16
C ASN A 395 -1.17 12.04 -12.18
N PHE A 396 -0.95 11.30 -11.09
CA PHE A 396 -0.12 11.67 -9.96
C PHE A 396 0.89 10.56 -9.62
N TYR A 397 1.96 10.94 -8.94
CA TYR A 397 2.93 9.99 -8.40
C TYR A 397 2.43 9.39 -7.08
N THR A 398 1.88 10.24 -6.21
CA THR A 398 1.28 9.86 -4.93
C THR A 398 -0.11 9.24 -5.12
N MET A 399 -0.46 8.27 -4.27
CA MET A 399 -1.78 7.63 -4.30
C MET A 399 -2.87 8.60 -3.80
N LYS A 400 -3.99 8.64 -4.52
CA LYS A 400 -5.20 9.35 -4.09
C LYS A 400 -5.72 8.74 -2.78
N GLY A 401 -6.15 9.59 -1.86
CA GLY A 401 -6.64 9.16 -0.54
C GLY A 401 -5.55 8.89 0.48
N LEU A 402 -4.28 9.23 0.20
CA LEU A 402 -3.18 9.03 1.16
C LEU A 402 -3.34 9.94 2.39
N VAL A 403 -3.52 11.23 2.17
CA VAL A 403 -3.73 12.24 3.21
C VAL A 403 -4.69 13.32 2.73
N TYR A 404 -5.31 14.01 3.70
CA TYR A 404 -6.24 15.10 3.48
C TYR A 404 -5.82 16.33 4.27
N THR A 405 -6.07 17.51 3.71
CA THR A 405 -5.93 18.78 4.44
C THR A 405 -7.00 18.91 5.53
N SER A 406 -6.84 19.87 6.41
CA SER A 406 -7.76 20.13 7.53
C SER A 406 -9.21 20.45 7.09
N ASP A 407 -9.42 20.87 5.84
CA ASP A 407 -10.74 21.11 5.26
C ASP A 407 -11.28 19.91 4.48
N GLY A 408 -10.54 18.77 4.44
CA GLY A 408 -10.93 17.53 3.78
C GLY A 408 -10.56 17.45 2.30
N THR A 409 -9.73 18.35 1.78
CA THR A 409 -9.24 18.30 0.39
C THR A 409 -8.18 17.18 0.28
N ASP A 410 -8.33 16.31 -0.71
CA ASP A 410 -7.34 15.26 -1.00
C ASP A 410 -6.01 15.89 -1.47
N TYR A 411 -4.89 15.32 -1.02
CA TYR A 411 -3.56 15.78 -1.41
C TYR A 411 -3.38 15.85 -2.93
N THR A 412 -3.90 14.86 -3.66
CA THR A 412 -3.77 14.84 -5.13
C THR A 412 -4.54 15.97 -5.81
N ASP A 413 -5.56 16.54 -5.18
CA ASP A 413 -6.25 17.73 -5.69
C ASP A 413 -5.38 19.00 -5.57
N LEU A 414 -4.51 19.07 -4.56
CA LEU A 414 -3.50 20.12 -4.48
C LEU A 414 -2.49 20.01 -5.63
N VAL A 415 -2.01 18.78 -5.92
CA VAL A 415 -1.11 18.53 -7.05
C VAL A 415 -1.78 18.85 -8.38
N ARG A 416 -3.06 18.48 -8.54
CA ARG A 416 -3.90 18.81 -9.71
C ARG A 416 -3.96 20.31 -9.96
N ALA A 417 -4.19 21.09 -8.90
CA ALA A 417 -4.25 22.54 -8.97
C ALA A 417 -2.91 23.15 -9.41
N GLU A 418 -1.78 22.68 -8.88
CA GLU A 418 -0.42 23.13 -9.24
C GLU A 418 -0.07 22.76 -10.70
N LEU A 419 -0.56 21.62 -11.20
CA LEU A 419 -0.39 21.21 -12.60
C LEU A 419 -1.33 21.94 -13.57
N GLY A 420 -2.39 22.57 -13.05
CA GLY A 420 -3.45 23.19 -13.88
C GLY A 420 -4.26 22.14 -14.66
N LEU A 421 -4.35 20.90 -14.15
CA LEU A 421 -5.16 19.86 -14.78
C LEU A 421 -6.64 20.06 -14.46
N GLY A 422 -7.50 19.74 -15.46
CA GLY A 422 -8.95 19.65 -15.25
C GLY A 422 -9.35 18.48 -14.38
N GLU A 423 -10.63 18.50 -13.98
CA GLU A 423 -11.22 17.35 -13.28
C GLU A 423 -11.31 16.12 -14.19
N GLU A 424 -11.12 14.94 -13.59
CA GLU A 424 -11.36 13.66 -14.26
C GLU A 424 -12.83 13.59 -14.69
N ASN A 425 -13.06 13.30 -15.96
CA ASN A 425 -14.40 13.36 -16.55
C ASN A 425 -14.99 11.98 -16.91
N GLY A 426 -14.24 10.91 -16.66
CA GLY A 426 -14.64 9.52 -16.93
C GLY A 426 -14.74 9.18 -18.43
N GLN A 427 -14.31 10.05 -19.33
CA GLN A 427 -14.41 9.85 -20.80
C GLN A 427 -13.07 9.93 -21.51
N THR A 428 -12.25 10.92 -21.18
CA THR A 428 -10.94 11.15 -21.78
C THR A 428 -9.91 11.47 -20.73
N PRO A 429 -8.70 10.90 -20.83
CA PRO A 429 -7.63 11.20 -19.88
C PRO A 429 -7.28 12.70 -19.88
N VAL A 430 -7.27 13.33 -18.70
CA VAL A 430 -7.11 14.80 -18.58
C VAL A 430 -5.68 15.29 -18.81
N ARG A 431 -4.69 14.39 -18.69
CA ARG A 431 -3.29 14.72 -18.93
C ARG A 431 -2.92 14.79 -20.41
N LEU A 432 -3.66 14.07 -21.26
CA LEU A 432 -3.33 13.98 -22.69
C LEU A 432 -3.47 15.30 -23.40
N ASP A 433 -2.43 15.66 -24.16
CA ASP A 433 -2.39 16.83 -25.02
C ASP A 433 -1.55 16.50 -26.27
N ALA A 434 -2.22 16.02 -27.30
CA ALA A 434 -1.57 15.58 -28.54
C ALA A 434 -0.79 16.71 -29.25
N GLU A 435 -1.23 17.95 -29.08
CA GLU A 435 -0.54 19.10 -29.68
C GLU A 435 0.79 19.39 -28.97
N LYS A 436 0.77 19.39 -27.62
CA LYS A 436 2.00 19.51 -26.84
C LYS A 436 2.93 18.31 -27.04
N ALA A 437 2.38 17.10 -27.06
CA ALA A 437 3.16 15.90 -27.30
C ALA A 437 3.94 15.98 -28.62
N GLU A 438 3.28 16.41 -29.71
CA GLU A 438 3.94 16.58 -31.01
C GLU A 438 4.95 17.73 -31.01
N GLN A 439 4.66 18.86 -30.35
CA GLN A 439 5.63 19.96 -30.20
C GLN A 439 6.90 19.50 -29.48
N TYR A 440 6.77 18.80 -28.36
CA TYR A 440 7.92 18.26 -27.61
C TYR A 440 8.65 17.16 -28.39
N LYS A 441 7.94 16.31 -29.15
CA LYS A 441 8.55 15.31 -30.04
C LYS A 441 9.43 15.98 -31.07
N GLN A 442 8.94 17.01 -31.78
CA GLN A 442 9.72 17.74 -32.78
C GLN A 442 10.94 18.44 -32.16
N GLN A 443 10.77 19.07 -31.00
CA GLN A 443 11.87 19.67 -30.25
C GLN A 443 12.93 18.63 -29.88
N ALA A 444 12.50 17.47 -29.32
CA ALA A 444 13.40 16.38 -28.96
C ALA A 444 14.18 15.83 -30.16
N ILE A 445 13.52 15.66 -31.33
CA ILE A 445 14.18 15.21 -32.54
C ILE A 445 15.27 16.19 -32.98
N GLU A 446 14.99 17.51 -32.97
CA GLU A 446 15.97 18.53 -33.33
C GLU A 446 17.17 18.53 -32.39
N GLU A 447 16.92 18.60 -31.05
CA GLU A 447 17.96 18.67 -30.01
C GLU A 447 18.82 17.40 -29.99
N LEU A 448 18.19 16.23 -30.05
CA LEU A 448 18.85 14.93 -29.95
C LEU A 448 19.62 14.56 -31.21
N THR A 449 19.11 14.93 -32.38
CA THR A 449 19.87 14.77 -33.63
C THR A 449 21.16 15.60 -33.61
N ALA A 450 21.11 16.82 -33.08
CA ALA A 450 22.30 17.65 -32.88
C ALA A 450 23.33 17.03 -31.92
N GLN A 451 22.87 16.19 -30.97
CA GLN A 451 23.70 15.44 -30.01
C GLN A 451 24.14 14.06 -30.54
N GLY A 452 23.75 13.69 -31.77
CA GLY A 452 24.14 12.44 -32.43
C GLY A 452 23.29 11.23 -32.08
N VAL A 453 22.11 11.42 -31.44
CA VAL A 453 21.14 10.35 -31.21
C VAL A 453 20.55 9.89 -32.53
N THR A 454 20.40 8.57 -32.69
CA THR A 454 19.76 7.93 -33.83
C THR A 454 18.34 7.51 -33.51
N PHE A 455 17.42 7.72 -34.45
CA PHE A 455 16.02 7.31 -34.33
C PHE A 455 15.70 6.09 -35.21
N PRO A 456 14.74 5.21 -34.78
CA PRO A 456 14.02 5.30 -33.50
C PRO A 456 14.93 5.06 -32.31
N VAL A 457 14.58 5.67 -31.16
CA VAL A 457 15.20 5.33 -29.89
C VAL A 457 14.63 3.99 -29.41
N GLU A 458 15.50 3.01 -29.19
CA GLU A 458 15.10 1.67 -28.74
C GLU A 458 14.82 1.68 -27.22
N VAL A 459 13.65 1.17 -26.83
CA VAL A 459 13.18 1.10 -25.44
C VAL A 459 13.07 -0.35 -25.00
N ASP A 460 13.95 -0.83 -24.15
CA ASP A 460 13.90 -2.20 -23.63
C ASP A 460 12.99 -2.29 -22.40
N TYR A 461 11.90 -3.06 -22.55
CA TYR A 461 10.89 -3.31 -21.53
C TYR A 461 10.87 -4.80 -21.18
N TYR A 462 11.17 -5.14 -19.91
CA TYR A 462 11.37 -6.52 -19.47
C TYR A 462 10.15 -7.07 -18.75
N ILE A 463 9.76 -8.29 -19.12
CA ILE A 463 8.66 -9.06 -18.52
C ILE A 463 9.13 -10.46 -18.11
N GLN A 464 8.42 -11.12 -17.22
CA GLN A 464 8.70 -12.50 -16.85
C GLN A 464 8.34 -13.46 -18.00
N ALA A 465 9.31 -14.27 -18.42
CA ALA A 465 9.16 -15.17 -19.59
C ALA A 465 8.02 -16.20 -19.45
N SER A 466 7.69 -16.63 -18.23
CA SER A 466 6.64 -17.61 -17.95
C SER A 466 5.24 -17.01 -17.82
N SER A 467 5.09 -15.68 -17.84
CA SER A 467 3.81 -15.01 -17.65
C SER A 467 3.17 -14.61 -18.99
N GLN A 468 2.16 -15.35 -19.41
CA GLN A 468 1.39 -15.00 -20.64
C GLN A 468 0.64 -13.67 -20.43
N THR A 469 0.07 -13.43 -19.25
CA THR A 469 -0.62 -12.18 -18.93
C THR A 469 0.32 -10.97 -19.05
N ALA A 470 1.58 -11.10 -18.57
CA ALA A 470 2.57 -10.04 -18.71
C ALA A 470 2.93 -9.79 -20.18
N LEU A 471 3.05 -10.86 -20.99
CA LEU A 471 3.31 -10.74 -22.42
C LEU A 471 2.15 -10.03 -23.15
N ASP A 472 0.92 -10.41 -22.85
CA ASP A 472 -0.26 -9.79 -23.47
C ASP A 472 -0.36 -8.30 -23.09
N SER A 473 -0.10 -7.94 -21.84
CA SER A 473 -0.05 -6.56 -21.36
C SER A 473 1.09 -5.77 -22.03
N ALA A 474 2.28 -6.38 -22.17
CA ALA A 474 3.42 -5.75 -22.83
C ALA A 474 3.15 -5.48 -24.32
N ASN A 475 2.41 -6.35 -25.02
CA ASN A 475 2.00 -6.14 -26.40
C ASN A 475 1.05 -4.92 -26.51
N VAL A 476 0.11 -4.73 -25.58
CA VAL A 476 -0.74 -3.53 -25.55
C VAL A 476 0.09 -2.28 -25.30
N VAL A 477 1.07 -2.34 -24.40
CA VAL A 477 2.01 -1.23 -24.16
C VAL A 477 2.83 -0.93 -25.40
N ALA A 478 3.37 -1.94 -26.09
CA ALA A 478 4.13 -1.74 -27.33
C ALA A 478 3.27 -1.09 -28.42
N GLN A 479 2.02 -1.52 -28.58
CA GLN A 479 1.08 -0.92 -29.53
C GLN A 479 0.75 0.53 -29.14
N MET A 480 0.57 0.83 -27.85
CA MET A 480 0.36 2.19 -27.35
C MET A 480 1.54 3.11 -27.74
N PHE A 481 2.78 2.66 -27.54
CA PHE A 481 3.96 3.42 -27.92
C PHE A 481 3.99 3.70 -29.44
N SER A 482 3.69 2.68 -30.26
CA SER A 482 3.61 2.81 -31.70
C SER A 482 2.54 3.81 -32.12
N ASP A 483 1.32 3.68 -31.60
CA ASP A 483 0.17 4.51 -31.95
C ASP A 483 0.33 5.97 -31.51
N CYS A 484 0.86 6.19 -30.29
CA CYS A 484 0.96 7.52 -29.68
C CYS A 484 2.21 8.29 -30.09
N LEU A 485 3.35 7.60 -30.23
CA LEU A 485 4.66 8.25 -30.46
C LEU A 485 5.20 8.02 -31.86
N GLY A 486 4.84 6.89 -32.50
CA GLY A 486 5.31 6.48 -33.82
C GLY A 486 6.60 5.68 -33.79
N ASP A 487 6.65 4.60 -34.59
CA ASP A 487 7.79 3.66 -34.66
C ASP A 487 9.06 4.27 -35.25
N ASP A 488 8.97 5.43 -35.89
CA ASP A 488 10.10 6.21 -36.41
C ASP A 488 10.78 7.07 -35.33
N TYR A 489 10.12 7.31 -34.21
CA TYR A 489 10.64 8.09 -33.09
C TYR A 489 11.08 7.21 -31.92
N VAL A 490 10.19 6.32 -31.43
CA VAL A 490 10.45 5.41 -30.32
C VAL A 490 9.99 4.00 -30.68
N LYS A 491 10.81 3.00 -30.38
CA LYS A 491 10.45 1.59 -30.59
C LYS A 491 10.62 0.79 -29.34
N LEU A 492 9.51 0.28 -28.80
CA LEU A 492 9.52 -0.56 -27.62
C LEU A 492 9.83 -2.01 -27.96
N ASN A 493 10.86 -2.56 -27.31
CA ASN A 493 11.29 -3.95 -27.42
C ASN A 493 10.88 -4.72 -26.18
N ILE A 494 10.03 -5.72 -26.34
CA ILE A 494 9.68 -6.64 -25.25
C ILE A 494 10.84 -7.62 -25.06
N LYS A 495 11.47 -7.58 -23.89
CA LYS A 495 12.53 -8.48 -23.44
C LYS A 495 12.02 -9.35 -22.30
N THR A 496 12.71 -10.45 -21.99
CA THR A 496 12.28 -11.37 -20.93
C THR A 496 13.38 -11.67 -19.94
N TYR A 497 12.97 -11.92 -18.67
CA TYR A 497 13.79 -12.53 -17.64
C TYR A 497 13.14 -13.83 -17.15
N ILE A 498 13.91 -14.70 -16.46
CA ILE A 498 13.46 -16.06 -16.13
C ILE A 498 13.05 -16.16 -14.65
N GLN A 499 13.92 -15.77 -13.72
CA GLN A 499 13.71 -15.97 -12.29
C GLN A 499 13.57 -14.66 -11.50
N SER A 500 14.50 -13.74 -11.67
CA SER A 500 14.58 -12.52 -10.86
C SER A 500 14.83 -11.30 -11.72
N VAL A 501 13.81 -10.45 -11.85
CA VAL A 501 13.98 -9.16 -12.54
C VAL A 501 15.11 -8.35 -11.90
N ARG A 502 15.23 -8.37 -10.56
CA ARG A 502 16.27 -7.64 -9.85
C ARG A 502 17.67 -8.08 -10.29
N ASN A 503 17.94 -9.38 -10.28
CA ASN A 503 19.30 -9.92 -10.55
C ASN A 503 19.63 -9.95 -12.04
N GLU A 504 18.61 -10.21 -12.90
CA GLU A 504 18.84 -10.41 -14.32
C GLU A 504 18.74 -9.10 -15.14
N VAL A 505 18.03 -8.10 -14.63
CA VAL A 505 17.71 -6.88 -15.39
C VAL A 505 18.11 -5.61 -14.63
N ILE A 506 17.65 -5.47 -13.38
CA ILE A 506 17.80 -4.21 -12.64
C ILE A 506 19.27 -4.00 -12.23
N ILE A 507 19.88 -4.90 -11.48
CA ILE A 507 21.28 -4.78 -11.07
C ILE A 507 22.24 -4.63 -12.27
N PRO A 508 22.05 -5.33 -13.41
CA PRO A 508 22.86 -5.09 -14.63
C PRO A 508 22.45 -3.83 -15.43
N HIS A 509 21.48 -3.04 -15.00
CA HIS A 509 20.98 -1.80 -15.65
C HIS A 509 20.47 -1.99 -17.08
N LEU A 510 19.87 -3.13 -17.42
CA LEU A 510 19.50 -3.46 -18.81
C LEU A 510 18.20 -2.82 -19.29
N HIS A 511 17.29 -2.44 -18.38
CA HIS A 511 16.00 -1.84 -18.72
C HIS A 511 16.13 -0.39 -19.20
N SER A 512 15.24 0.03 -20.07
CA SER A 512 15.05 1.45 -20.38
C SER A 512 14.05 2.09 -19.44
N ILE A 513 12.93 1.39 -19.20
CA ILE A 513 11.86 1.78 -18.30
C ILE A 513 11.39 0.56 -17.49
N THR A 514 10.82 0.82 -16.33
CA THR A 514 10.05 -0.16 -15.55
C THR A 514 8.68 0.41 -15.19
N ASN A 515 7.66 -0.45 -15.14
CA ASN A 515 6.38 -0.11 -14.54
C ASN A 515 6.41 -0.55 -13.08
N ASN A 516 6.48 0.40 -12.17
CA ASN A 516 6.55 0.13 -10.74
C ASN A 516 5.40 0.81 -10.01
N GLY A 517 4.86 0.12 -9.00
CA GLY A 517 3.89 0.67 -8.07
C GLY A 517 4.52 0.93 -6.71
N TRP A 518 4.18 2.05 -6.09
CA TRP A 518 4.48 2.31 -4.69
C TRP A 518 3.18 2.40 -3.89
N GLY A 519 3.15 1.77 -2.73
CA GLY A 519 2.09 1.91 -1.73
C GLY A 519 2.74 2.38 -0.44
N ALA A 520 2.25 3.47 0.12
CA ALA A 520 2.87 4.10 1.26
C ALA A 520 2.95 3.17 2.49
N ASP A 521 4.03 3.30 3.26
CA ASP A 521 4.20 2.63 4.55
C ASP A 521 3.51 3.43 5.67
N TYR A 522 3.47 4.77 5.55
CA TYR A 522 2.84 5.69 6.50
C TYR A 522 2.20 6.87 5.75
N ALA A 523 1.30 7.59 6.43
CA ALA A 523 0.46 8.65 5.86
C ALA A 523 1.21 9.98 5.76
N ASP A 524 2.16 10.08 4.82
CA ASP A 524 2.82 11.34 4.46
C ASP A 524 3.34 11.28 3.02
N PRO A 525 3.22 12.35 2.20
CA PRO A 525 3.74 12.38 0.83
C PRO A 525 5.25 12.16 0.74
N GLN A 526 6.00 12.39 1.83
CA GLN A 526 7.42 12.09 1.92
C GLN A 526 7.73 10.63 1.56
N ASN A 527 6.85 9.69 1.96
CA ASN A 527 7.04 8.27 1.68
C ASN A 527 7.03 7.95 0.17
N TYR A 528 6.37 8.78 -0.64
CA TYR A 528 6.42 8.71 -2.10
C TYR A 528 7.58 9.52 -2.68
N LEU A 529 7.64 10.81 -2.39
CA LEU A 529 8.56 11.73 -3.07
C LEU A 529 10.02 11.48 -2.68
N GLY A 530 10.27 11.07 -1.44
CA GLY A 530 11.61 10.70 -0.98
C GLY A 530 12.27 9.57 -1.78
N GLN A 531 11.46 8.69 -2.39
CA GLN A 531 11.97 7.58 -3.23
C GLN A 531 12.66 8.05 -4.52
N MET A 532 12.40 9.30 -4.96
CA MET A 532 12.89 9.87 -6.21
C MET A 532 13.91 11.00 -6.00
N THR A 533 14.33 11.30 -4.78
CA THR A 533 15.32 12.34 -4.47
C THR A 533 16.72 11.99 -5.00
N TYR A 534 17.54 13.02 -5.22
CA TYR A 534 18.90 12.89 -5.74
C TYR A 534 19.93 13.13 -4.62
N GLY A 535 20.86 12.20 -4.48
CA GLY A 535 21.97 12.31 -3.54
C GLY A 535 21.59 12.06 -2.08
N GLU A 536 20.35 11.67 -1.81
CA GLU A 536 19.86 11.29 -0.48
C GLU A 536 20.02 9.78 -0.25
N ASP A 537 20.38 9.40 0.99
CA ASP A 537 20.41 8.01 1.40
C ASP A 537 18.98 7.42 1.36
N ASN A 538 18.86 6.17 0.94
CA ASN A 538 17.59 5.43 0.87
C ASN A 538 16.55 5.95 -0.15
N ALA A 539 16.94 6.75 -1.15
CA ALA A 539 16.09 7.11 -2.28
C ALA A 539 15.92 5.90 -3.22
N TYR A 540 15.00 4.99 -2.85
CA TYR A 540 14.89 3.65 -3.40
C TYR A 540 14.82 3.60 -4.93
N TYR A 541 13.99 4.42 -5.56
CA TYR A 541 13.88 4.42 -7.02
C TYR A 541 15.05 5.15 -7.69
N SER A 542 15.57 6.19 -7.06
CA SER A 542 16.77 6.89 -7.55
C SER A 542 17.99 5.99 -7.58
N ASP A 543 18.17 5.14 -6.56
CA ASP A 543 19.35 4.27 -6.43
C ASP A 543 19.21 2.95 -7.19
N GLN A 544 17.99 2.40 -7.27
CA GLN A 544 17.83 1.01 -7.69
C GLN A 544 17.13 0.82 -9.04
N TYR A 545 16.55 1.89 -9.62
CA TYR A 545 15.84 1.80 -10.89
C TYR A 545 16.21 2.92 -11.86
N SER A 546 16.25 4.17 -11.41
CA SER A 546 16.60 5.28 -12.27
C SER A 546 18.11 5.49 -12.41
N TYR A 547 18.88 5.06 -11.39
CA TYR A 547 20.33 5.22 -11.32
C TYR A 547 20.79 6.67 -11.55
N ILE A 548 19.95 7.64 -11.17
CA ILE A 548 20.24 9.06 -11.37
C ILE A 548 21.49 9.51 -10.58
N ASN A 549 21.75 8.87 -9.42
CA ASN A 549 22.91 9.13 -8.58
C ASN A 549 24.23 8.68 -9.21
N GLU A 550 24.18 7.82 -10.24
CA GLU A 550 25.35 7.34 -10.98
C GLU A 550 25.60 8.13 -12.29
N VAL A 551 24.71 9.08 -12.61
CA VAL A 551 24.83 9.88 -13.85
C VAL A 551 25.94 10.91 -13.69
N GLU A 552 26.96 10.85 -14.56
CA GLU A 552 28.00 11.86 -14.62
C GLU A 552 27.45 13.21 -15.12
N GLU A 553 27.89 14.31 -14.51
CA GLU A 553 27.53 15.65 -14.96
C GLU A 553 28.32 16.00 -16.23
N THR A 554 27.62 16.14 -17.34
CA THR A 554 28.11 16.57 -18.64
C THR A 554 27.24 17.70 -19.19
N GLU A 555 27.58 18.27 -20.32
CA GLU A 555 26.72 19.27 -20.98
C GLU A 555 25.32 18.70 -21.31
N ALA A 556 25.24 17.41 -21.70
CA ALA A 556 23.98 16.73 -22.03
C ALA A 556 23.12 16.36 -20.81
N THR A 557 23.74 16.05 -19.67
CA THR A 557 23.05 15.59 -18.45
C THR A 557 22.83 16.69 -17.42
N LYS A 558 23.48 17.84 -17.58
CA LYS A 558 23.43 18.94 -16.60
C LYS A 558 22.00 19.40 -16.29
N ALA A 559 21.17 19.61 -17.32
CA ALA A 559 19.80 20.06 -17.13
C ALA A 559 18.98 19.04 -16.35
N LEU A 560 19.13 17.74 -16.62
CA LEU A 560 18.48 16.65 -15.88
C LEU A 560 18.90 16.67 -14.41
N LEU A 561 20.21 16.74 -14.12
CA LEU A 561 20.73 16.76 -12.75
C LEU A 561 20.29 18.02 -11.99
N ASP A 562 20.26 19.18 -12.65
CA ASP A 562 19.76 20.43 -12.06
C ASP A 562 18.26 20.31 -11.70
N THR A 563 17.45 19.66 -12.55
CA THR A 563 16.03 19.35 -12.28
C THR A 563 15.88 18.46 -11.05
N TYR A 564 16.65 17.41 -10.95
CA TYR A 564 16.60 16.51 -9.79
C TYR A 564 17.07 17.19 -8.49
N LYS A 565 18.12 18.03 -8.55
CA LYS A 565 18.60 18.81 -7.41
C LYS A 565 17.53 19.80 -6.90
N GLU A 566 16.83 20.48 -7.81
CA GLU A 566 15.74 21.40 -7.42
C GLU A 566 14.54 20.62 -6.85
N PHE A 567 14.16 19.52 -7.46
CA PHE A 567 13.12 18.62 -6.92
C PHE A 567 13.46 18.18 -5.49
N THR A 568 14.68 17.65 -5.26
CA THR A 568 15.14 17.21 -3.93
C THR A 568 15.08 18.36 -2.92
N LYS A 569 15.57 19.55 -3.28
CA LYS A 569 15.49 20.73 -2.43
C LYS A 569 14.03 21.08 -2.05
N MET A 570 13.07 20.97 -2.99
CA MET A 570 11.66 21.22 -2.69
C MET A 570 11.09 20.16 -1.73
N VAL A 571 11.49 18.90 -1.86
CA VAL A 571 11.14 17.84 -0.92
C VAL A 571 11.70 18.13 0.47
N ASP A 572 12.96 18.57 0.57
CA ASP A 572 13.60 18.92 1.85
C ASP A 572 12.93 20.13 2.53
N GLU A 573 12.56 21.15 1.73
CA GLU A 573 11.82 22.31 2.22
C GLU A 573 10.44 21.90 2.77
N ALA A 574 9.74 20.96 2.11
CA ALA A 574 8.48 20.41 2.61
C ALA A 574 8.69 19.55 3.87
N ASN A 575 9.74 18.73 3.93
CA ASN A 575 10.12 17.95 5.11
C ASN A 575 10.34 18.82 6.35
N ALA A 576 10.88 20.02 6.17
CA ALA A 576 11.16 20.94 7.27
C ALA A 576 9.90 21.58 7.89
N ILE A 577 8.73 21.43 7.27
CA ILE A 577 7.46 21.93 7.81
C ILE A 577 6.84 20.84 8.70
N THR A 578 6.84 21.03 10.01
CA THR A 578 6.42 20.01 10.99
C THR A 578 5.25 20.47 11.88
N ASP A 579 4.94 21.76 11.90
CA ASP A 579 3.93 22.38 12.78
C ASP A 579 2.62 22.77 12.07
N ASP A 580 2.56 22.64 10.73
CA ASP A 580 1.40 22.96 9.89
C ASP A 580 1.29 21.93 8.75
N LEU A 581 0.44 20.91 8.92
CA LEU A 581 0.25 19.83 7.94
C LEU A 581 -0.32 20.34 6.62
N ASP A 582 -1.21 21.34 6.62
CA ASP A 582 -1.76 21.89 5.39
C ASP A 582 -0.68 22.60 4.57
N ALA A 583 0.18 23.37 5.24
CA ALA A 583 1.34 23.99 4.60
C ALA A 583 2.36 22.96 4.11
N ARG A 584 2.58 21.88 4.88
CA ARG A 584 3.43 20.75 4.51
C ARG A 584 2.92 20.08 3.23
N TYR A 585 1.64 19.73 3.19
CA TYR A 585 1.03 19.08 2.02
C TYR A 585 1.04 19.99 0.79
N ALA A 586 0.79 21.28 0.96
CA ALA A 586 0.89 22.26 -0.13
C ALA A 586 2.33 22.39 -0.68
N ALA A 587 3.35 22.28 0.19
CA ALA A 587 4.76 22.30 -0.24
C ALA A 587 5.12 21.03 -1.02
N TYR A 588 4.71 19.86 -0.54
CA TYR A 588 4.88 18.61 -1.28
C TYR A 588 4.14 18.59 -2.61
N ALA A 589 2.92 19.12 -2.66
CA ALA A 589 2.16 19.18 -3.92
C ALA A 589 2.89 20.01 -4.99
N LYS A 590 3.59 21.07 -4.61
CA LYS A 590 4.46 21.83 -5.52
C LYS A 590 5.67 21.03 -5.98
N ALA A 591 6.29 20.25 -5.07
CA ALA A 591 7.42 19.40 -5.40
C ALA A 591 6.98 18.29 -6.38
N GLU A 592 5.84 17.64 -6.13
CA GLU A 592 5.28 16.62 -7.02
C GLU A 592 4.89 17.20 -8.38
N ALA A 593 4.21 18.35 -8.40
CA ALA A 593 3.88 19.03 -9.64
C ALA A 593 5.14 19.38 -10.46
N TYR A 594 6.19 19.86 -9.80
CA TYR A 594 7.48 20.12 -10.44
C TYR A 594 8.07 18.85 -11.05
N MET A 595 8.08 17.73 -10.32
CA MET A 595 8.54 16.43 -10.79
C MET A 595 7.79 15.98 -12.05
N LEU A 596 6.47 16.14 -12.07
CA LEU A 596 5.60 15.75 -13.20
C LEU A 596 5.72 16.72 -14.39
N GLN A 597 5.84 18.03 -14.13
CA GLN A 597 6.06 19.05 -15.17
C GLN A 597 7.37 18.86 -15.93
N HIS A 598 8.37 18.22 -15.33
CA HIS A 598 9.65 17.86 -15.93
C HIS A 598 9.72 16.38 -16.37
N ALA A 599 8.60 15.67 -16.29
CA ALA A 599 8.47 14.25 -16.65
C ALA A 599 9.60 13.39 -16.06
N ILE A 600 9.89 13.54 -14.77
CA ILE A 600 10.85 12.67 -14.04
C ILE A 600 10.29 11.24 -14.00
N VAL A 601 8.98 11.10 -13.87
CA VAL A 601 8.21 9.84 -13.99
C VAL A 601 7.01 10.04 -14.91
N ILE A 602 6.42 8.95 -15.39
CA ILE A 602 5.14 8.98 -16.11
C ILE A 602 4.11 8.20 -15.29
N PRO A 603 3.11 8.85 -14.67
CA PRO A 603 2.00 8.14 -14.03
C PRO A 603 1.25 7.27 -15.03
N CYS A 604 0.91 6.03 -14.64
CA CYS A 604 0.31 5.05 -15.53
C CYS A 604 -1.12 4.71 -15.16
N ASN A 605 -1.31 4.10 -13.97
CA ASN A 605 -2.61 3.59 -13.56
C ASN A 605 -2.76 3.44 -12.05
N TYR A 606 -4.01 3.50 -11.60
CA TYR A 606 -4.48 2.87 -10.38
C TYR A 606 -4.98 1.46 -10.69
N GLN A 607 -5.15 0.61 -9.66
CA GLN A 607 -5.73 -0.72 -9.80
C GLN A 607 -7.03 -0.83 -9.02
N ILE A 608 -8.12 -1.03 -9.75
CA ILE A 608 -9.45 -1.30 -9.21
C ILE A 608 -9.98 -2.51 -9.97
N GLY A 609 -10.05 -3.66 -9.28
CA GLY A 609 -10.55 -4.91 -9.85
C GLY A 609 -12.07 -5.06 -9.73
N TRP A 610 -12.57 -6.18 -10.23
CA TRP A 610 -13.96 -6.62 -10.06
C TRP A 610 -13.99 -8.05 -9.54
N SER A 611 -14.99 -8.34 -8.73
CA SER A 611 -15.15 -9.64 -8.09
C SER A 611 -16.60 -10.12 -8.10
N LEU A 612 -16.74 -11.40 -7.77
CA LEU A 612 -17.96 -12.01 -7.24
C LEU A 612 -17.70 -12.27 -5.77
N SER A 613 -18.52 -11.72 -4.88
CA SER A 613 -18.21 -11.69 -3.46
C SER A 613 -19.45 -11.89 -2.58
N LYS A 614 -19.30 -12.78 -1.58
CA LYS A 614 -20.21 -12.88 -0.45
C LYS A 614 -19.78 -11.98 0.72
N VAL A 615 -18.64 -11.29 0.59
CA VAL A 615 -18.16 -10.28 1.53
C VAL A 615 -18.42 -8.90 0.95
N ASP A 616 -18.88 -7.98 1.78
CA ASP A 616 -19.03 -6.58 1.42
C ASP A 616 -17.68 -5.88 1.39
N ASN A 617 -17.21 -5.55 0.18
CA ASN A 617 -15.93 -4.86 -0.01
C ASN A 617 -15.87 -3.49 0.67
N ASP A 618 -17.02 -2.78 0.81
CA ASP A 618 -17.09 -1.46 1.45
C ASP A 618 -16.91 -1.52 2.99
N THR A 619 -16.91 -2.72 3.57
CA THR A 619 -16.69 -2.94 5.01
C THR A 619 -15.26 -3.35 5.36
N LYS A 620 -14.40 -3.49 4.35
CA LYS A 620 -12.97 -3.78 4.55
C LYS A 620 -12.23 -2.51 4.95
N MET A 621 -11.19 -2.66 5.76
CA MET A 621 -10.24 -1.57 6.02
C MET A 621 -9.64 -1.10 4.71
N ASN A 622 -9.47 0.21 4.54
CA ASN A 622 -9.02 0.78 3.28
C ASN A 622 -8.14 2.02 3.48
N ALA A 623 -6.98 1.85 4.12
CA ALA A 623 -5.96 2.88 4.16
C ALA A 623 -5.06 2.82 2.92
N MET A 624 -4.67 3.98 2.39
CA MET A 624 -3.70 4.07 1.29
C MET A 624 -2.25 3.99 1.79
N TYR A 625 -2.05 3.46 3.01
CA TYR A 625 -0.76 3.23 3.66
C TYR A 625 -0.84 2.02 4.61
N GLY A 626 0.30 1.65 5.20
CA GLY A 626 0.36 0.61 6.22
C GLY A 626 0.16 -0.81 5.68
N SER A 627 -0.16 -1.74 6.57
CA SER A 627 -0.22 -3.17 6.28
C SER A 627 -1.46 -3.89 6.83
N VAL A 628 -2.48 -3.15 7.30
CA VAL A 628 -3.64 -3.73 8.02
C VAL A 628 -4.89 -3.94 7.17
N ASN A 629 -4.90 -3.56 5.90
CA ASN A 629 -6.09 -3.61 5.03
C ASN A 629 -6.67 -5.03 4.84
N ASP A 630 -5.85 -6.07 4.98
CA ASP A 630 -6.28 -7.47 4.86
C ASP A 630 -6.78 -8.08 6.18
N LYS A 631 -6.95 -7.27 7.23
CA LYS A 631 -7.49 -7.73 8.51
C LYS A 631 -8.97 -8.07 8.37
N MET A 632 -9.32 -9.32 8.60
CA MET A 632 -10.68 -9.88 8.42
C MET A 632 -11.59 -9.57 9.62
N LYS A 633 -11.59 -8.31 10.06
CA LYS A 633 -12.36 -7.80 11.19
C LYS A 633 -13.48 -6.91 10.67
N ASN A 634 -14.69 -7.08 11.19
CA ASN A 634 -15.89 -6.29 10.86
C ASN A 634 -16.36 -6.41 9.39
N TRP A 635 -15.91 -7.41 8.66
CA TRP A 635 -16.41 -7.65 7.33
C TRP A 635 -17.87 -8.09 7.36
N ALA A 636 -18.76 -7.37 6.70
CA ALA A 636 -20.13 -7.82 6.50
C ALA A 636 -20.18 -8.89 5.40
N SER A 637 -21.13 -9.81 5.51
CA SER A 637 -21.29 -10.88 4.53
C SER A 637 -22.75 -11.18 4.23
N ASN A 638 -23.00 -11.73 3.03
CA ASN A 638 -24.30 -12.18 2.56
C ASN A 638 -24.12 -13.50 1.80
N ALA A 639 -24.74 -14.58 2.28
CA ALA A 639 -24.59 -15.92 1.69
C ALA A 639 -25.08 -15.99 0.22
N ASP A 640 -25.99 -15.11 -0.19
CA ASP A 640 -26.46 -15.00 -1.57
C ASP A 640 -25.50 -14.20 -2.48
N GLY A 641 -24.49 -13.53 -1.89
CA GLY A 641 -23.59 -12.60 -2.57
C GLY A 641 -24.15 -11.19 -2.67
N TYR A 642 -23.28 -10.22 -3.01
CA TYR A 642 -23.66 -8.83 -3.23
C TYR A 642 -23.92 -8.58 -4.71
N THR A 643 -24.96 -7.77 -5.01
CA THR A 643 -25.35 -7.44 -6.37
C THR A 643 -24.80 -6.11 -6.84
N SER A 644 -24.70 -5.93 -8.17
CA SER A 644 -24.34 -4.65 -8.81
C SER A 644 -25.32 -3.53 -8.45
N GLU A 645 -26.62 -3.85 -8.23
CA GLU A 645 -27.63 -2.88 -7.81
C GLU A 645 -27.37 -2.39 -6.38
N GLU A 646 -27.10 -3.29 -5.43
CA GLU A 646 -26.75 -2.96 -4.04
C GLU A 646 -25.51 -2.08 -3.94
N LYS A 647 -24.57 -2.25 -4.88
CA LYS A 647 -23.32 -1.47 -4.95
C LYS A 647 -23.39 -0.24 -5.87
N GLY A 648 -24.56 0.05 -6.45
CA GLY A 648 -24.76 1.24 -7.27
C GLY A 648 -24.03 1.23 -8.62
N VAL A 649 -23.61 0.05 -9.11
CA VAL A 649 -22.83 -0.10 -10.35
C VAL A 649 -23.58 -0.84 -11.47
N ALA A 650 -24.87 -1.11 -11.29
CA ALA A 650 -25.69 -1.85 -12.26
C ALA A 650 -25.73 -1.19 -13.65
N GLU A 651 -25.75 0.15 -13.74
CA GLU A 651 -25.74 0.87 -15.01
C GLU A 651 -24.41 0.69 -15.76
N GLN A 652 -23.29 0.67 -15.06
CA GLN A 652 -21.97 0.44 -15.64
C GLN A 652 -21.86 -0.98 -16.21
N VAL A 653 -22.33 -1.98 -15.44
CA VAL A 653 -22.38 -3.37 -15.91
C VAL A 653 -23.30 -3.52 -17.12
N ALA A 654 -24.50 -2.92 -17.10
CA ALA A 654 -25.44 -2.97 -18.20
C ALA A 654 -24.93 -2.31 -19.49
N ALA A 655 -24.06 -1.31 -19.38
CA ALA A 655 -23.43 -0.67 -20.54
C ALA A 655 -22.56 -1.65 -21.35
N MET A 656 -21.92 -2.62 -20.70
CA MET A 656 -21.08 -3.65 -21.33
C MET A 656 -21.84 -4.56 -22.31
N VAL A 657 -23.16 -4.72 -22.12
CA VAL A 657 -24.01 -5.54 -23.03
C VAL A 657 -24.14 -4.91 -24.42
N GLN A 658 -23.92 -3.59 -24.53
CA GLN A 658 -24.09 -2.84 -25.79
C GLN A 658 -22.77 -2.71 -26.58
N GLU A 659 -21.63 -3.01 -25.99
CA GLU A 659 -20.32 -3.05 -26.62
C GLU A 659 -20.00 -4.45 -27.22
#